data_c2b66a123c77aad96fe86a6ed5fb15e9
#
_entry.id   c2b66a123c77aad96fe86a6ed5fb15e9
#
_cell.length_a   1.000
_cell.length_b   1.000
_cell.length_c   1.000
_cell.angle_alpha   90.00
_cell.angle_beta   90.00
_cell.angle_gamma   90.00
#
_symmetry.space_group_name_H-M   'P 1'
#
loop_
_entity.id
_entity.type
_entity.pdbx_description
1 polymer ?
#
loop_
_entity_poly.entity_id
_entity_poly.type
_entity_poly.pdbx_seq_one_letter_code
_entity_poly.pdbx_strand_id
1 'polypeptide(L)'
;MTPSTPSNTEDITYDSGETLMAHGAAKLHEHVAARMQAALSRPLSQMEVRFENVSITVNIAVKDEWQVQAELLTIANVIQQSARHMCAKRHVVTKNILRNVSGVFKPGTMTLVLGQPGSDKSSLMKLLSGRFPAGKNVDIRGDISYNGTPRDVLIKRLPQLVTYVPQTDTHLPTLTVKETLEFAHVCNGGGLFQRDEKQLVRGTLEDNQAALDAARAMFKHHPDVVIRKLGLENCRNTVVGDAMLRGVSGGERKRVTTGEMAFGNKFVVMMDAARPSPEVYELFDDVFLLNDGYVMYHGARAEALSYFEDMGFKCPLNHDVADFLMDLGTDKQRQYENGPVPRYMNQLADAFEKSAIHKRMLDDLRTPLSPKLIEDNKAYIEHTPEFQQSFVAGTAAVILRELKLLVQDLAAVKSRAFMALVLGLIYGSAFYQFDELNSQVVMGLAYTVVDTLAVAKSAMIPTILATRDVIYKQRGANFYRTSSFVIASSAKQIPIILMETLLFGSLVYWMCGFVASAQSYILYQIVLFLVNMVYAAWFFFIASVCPNINVANPIALLSLLLLSTFSGFLITKDSIPVYLSWIYWISPHAWAIHAVAVNQYRDSSFDTCVYDDIDYCAEYGMQMGEYMLSVYGVPTDKYWLWCSLVFLAA
;
A
#
# COMPACT_ATOMS: atom_id res chain seq x y z
N MET A 1 37.29 -2.99 -39.66
CA MET A 1 36.07 -3.71 -40.03
C MET A 1 35.04 -2.67 -40.44
N THR A 2 34.65 -2.67 -41.69
CA THR A 2 33.66 -1.76 -42.29
C THR A 2 32.31 -1.87 -41.61
N PRO A 3 31.54 -0.80 -41.43
CA PRO A 3 30.21 -0.87 -40.88
C PRO A 3 29.29 -1.60 -41.88
N SER A 4 28.70 -2.69 -41.40
CA SER A 4 27.68 -3.43 -42.11
C SER A 4 26.44 -2.55 -42.27
N THR A 5 25.98 -2.40 -43.50
CA THR A 5 24.69 -1.84 -43.91
C THR A 5 23.53 -2.36 -43.06
N PRO A 6 22.54 -1.54 -42.69
CA PRO A 6 21.38 -2.00 -41.94
C PRO A 6 20.55 -2.95 -42.79
N SER A 7 20.46 -4.20 -42.33
CA SER A 7 19.58 -5.23 -42.86
C SER A 7 18.11 -4.79 -42.70
N ASN A 8 17.31 -5.05 -43.73
CA ASN A 8 15.86 -4.90 -43.84
C ASN A 8 15.14 -4.84 -42.49
N THR A 9 14.76 -3.66 -42.07
CA THR A 9 13.78 -3.45 -41.00
C THR A 9 12.42 -3.86 -41.55
N GLU A 10 12.00 -5.09 -41.25
CA GLU A 10 10.59 -5.45 -41.36
C GLU A 10 9.82 -4.42 -40.55
N ASP A 11 8.91 -3.68 -41.20
CA ASP A 11 8.21 -2.53 -40.60
C ASP A 11 7.36 -2.98 -39.41
N ILE A 12 7.77 -2.62 -38.20
CA ILE A 12 6.97 -2.80 -37.00
C ILE A 12 5.81 -1.80 -37.08
N THR A 13 4.57 -2.31 -37.15
CA THR A 13 3.37 -1.47 -37.15
C THR A 13 2.97 -1.07 -35.72
N TYR A 14 2.45 0.15 -35.56
CA TYR A 14 2.18 0.76 -34.25
C TYR A 14 0.70 0.69 -33.80
N ASP A 15 -0.11 -0.12 -34.47
CA ASP A 15 -1.57 -0.13 -34.29
C ASP A 15 -2.02 -0.79 -32.99
N SER A 16 -1.29 -1.81 -32.51
CA SER A 16 -1.64 -2.56 -31.31
C SER A 16 -0.42 -3.10 -30.57
N GLY A 17 -0.58 -3.51 -29.33
CA GLY A 17 0.47 -4.23 -28.59
C GLY A 17 0.84 -5.56 -29.24
N GLU A 18 -0.06 -6.17 -29.99
CA GLU A 18 0.17 -7.40 -30.74
C GLU A 18 1.11 -7.18 -31.93
N THR A 19 0.85 -6.18 -32.73
CA THR A 19 1.68 -5.82 -33.88
C THR A 19 3.06 -5.33 -33.45
N LEU A 20 3.14 -4.58 -32.36
CA LEU A 20 4.41 -4.16 -31.76
C LEU A 20 5.27 -5.35 -31.35
N MET A 21 4.66 -6.42 -30.82
CA MET A 21 5.35 -7.61 -30.34
C MET A 21 5.46 -8.75 -31.39
N ALA A 22 5.05 -8.51 -32.63
CA ALA A 22 5.04 -9.54 -33.69
C ALA A 22 6.40 -10.20 -33.89
N HIS A 23 7.49 -9.45 -33.76
CA HIS A 23 8.87 -9.95 -33.90
C HIS A 23 9.57 -10.21 -32.53
N GLY A 24 8.82 -10.18 -31.41
CA GLY A 24 9.32 -10.43 -30.06
C GLY A 24 9.86 -9.18 -29.36
N ALA A 25 10.02 -9.29 -28.03
CA ALA A 25 10.39 -8.18 -27.17
C ALA A 25 11.79 -7.61 -27.49
N ALA A 26 12.77 -8.46 -27.81
CA ALA A 26 14.14 -8.02 -28.09
C ALA A 26 14.18 -7.09 -29.32
N LYS A 27 13.58 -7.51 -30.44
CA LYS A 27 13.51 -6.71 -31.66
C LYS A 27 12.72 -5.40 -31.45
N LEU A 28 11.61 -5.44 -30.70
CA LEU A 28 10.86 -4.22 -30.36
C LEU A 28 11.73 -3.23 -29.57
N HIS A 29 12.42 -3.69 -28.55
CA HIS A 29 13.29 -2.82 -27.76
C HIS A 29 14.45 -2.27 -28.56
N GLU A 30 15.09 -3.08 -29.41
CA GLU A 30 16.14 -2.65 -30.32
C GLU A 30 15.64 -1.57 -31.29
N HIS A 31 14.48 -1.78 -31.90
CA HIS A 31 13.84 -0.81 -32.82
C HIS A 31 13.55 0.51 -32.13
N VAL A 32 12.87 0.50 -30.98
CA VAL A 32 12.54 1.72 -30.23
C VAL A 32 13.81 2.41 -29.73
N ALA A 33 14.79 1.66 -29.24
CA ALA A 33 16.06 2.21 -28.79
C ALA A 33 16.84 2.88 -29.92
N ALA A 34 16.92 2.25 -31.10
CA ALA A 34 17.58 2.83 -32.27
C ALA A 34 16.92 4.16 -32.71
N ARG A 35 15.57 4.20 -32.78
CA ARG A 35 14.82 5.41 -33.12
C ARG A 35 15.05 6.53 -32.09
N MET A 36 14.99 6.21 -30.80
CA MET A 36 15.25 7.18 -29.75
C MET A 36 16.69 7.69 -29.74
N GLN A 37 17.68 6.82 -29.98
CA GLN A 37 19.08 7.23 -30.07
C GLN A 37 19.33 8.18 -31.26
N ALA A 38 18.70 7.91 -32.42
CA ALA A 38 18.79 8.77 -33.59
C ALA A 38 18.25 10.19 -33.29
N ALA A 39 17.07 10.28 -32.66
CA ALA A 39 16.45 11.56 -32.31
C ALA A 39 17.18 12.31 -31.17
N LEU A 40 17.83 11.59 -30.26
CA LEU A 40 18.63 12.17 -29.18
C LEU A 40 20.04 12.53 -29.63
N SER A 41 20.54 11.97 -30.76
CA SER A 41 21.92 12.02 -31.22
C SER A 41 22.94 11.55 -30.16
N ARG A 42 22.51 10.63 -29.26
CA ARG A 42 23.33 10.06 -28.19
C ARG A 42 22.76 8.71 -27.73
N PRO A 43 23.56 7.84 -27.07
CA PRO A 43 23.06 6.62 -26.44
C PRO A 43 21.98 6.93 -25.39
N LEU A 44 21.11 5.95 -25.14
CA LEU A 44 20.13 6.04 -24.06
C LEU A 44 20.84 6.22 -22.70
N SER A 45 20.18 6.95 -21.81
CA SER A 45 20.68 7.25 -20.47
C SER A 45 20.84 5.99 -19.63
N GLN A 46 21.93 5.95 -18.87
CA GLN A 46 22.32 4.83 -18.02
C GLN A 46 22.55 5.27 -16.58
N MET A 47 22.54 4.32 -15.65
CA MET A 47 22.78 4.59 -14.23
C MET A 47 23.78 3.58 -13.67
N GLU A 48 24.79 4.10 -12.97
CA GLU A 48 25.73 3.36 -12.16
C GLU A 48 25.41 3.59 -10.68
N VAL A 49 25.41 2.52 -9.89
CA VAL A 49 25.18 2.58 -8.44
C VAL A 49 26.45 2.23 -7.71
N ARG A 50 26.97 3.15 -6.91
CA ARG A 50 28.14 2.96 -6.05
C ARG A 50 27.74 3.01 -4.60
N PHE A 51 28.29 2.09 -3.82
CA PHE A 51 28.12 2.09 -2.37
C PHE A 51 29.42 1.70 -1.70
N GLU A 52 29.80 2.44 -0.66
CA GLU A 52 31.07 2.30 0.04
C GLU A 52 30.87 2.28 1.54
N ASN A 53 31.45 1.27 2.21
CA ASN A 53 31.44 1.09 3.66
C ASN A 53 30.03 1.11 4.27
N VAL A 54 29.04 0.58 3.54
CA VAL A 54 27.63 0.61 3.96
C VAL A 54 27.40 -0.37 5.10
N SER A 55 26.91 0.15 6.21
CA SER A 55 26.54 -0.63 7.40
C SER A 55 25.15 -0.26 7.85
N ILE A 56 24.34 -1.25 8.21
CA ILE A 56 23.02 -1.06 8.79
C ILE A 56 22.99 -1.70 10.16
N THR A 57 22.65 -0.91 11.15
CA THR A 57 22.51 -1.36 12.54
C THR A 57 21.10 -1.04 13.03
N VAL A 58 20.43 -2.02 13.64
CA VAL A 58 19.08 -1.86 14.19
C VAL A 58 19.08 -2.17 15.68
N ASN A 59 18.58 -1.24 16.48
CA ASN A 59 18.38 -1.41 17.89
C ASN A 59 16.99 -2.02 18.14
N ILE A 60 16.95 -3.30 18.50
CA ILE A 60 15.71 -4.03 18.77
C ILE A 60 15.49 -4.07 20.28
N ALA A 61 14.38 -3.52 20.75
CA ALA A 61 13.97 -3.69 22.13
C ALA A 61 13.40 -5.11 22.32
N VAL A 62 14.22 -5.99 22.88
CA VAL A 62 13.80 -7.34 23.26
C VAL A 62 13.31 -7.30 24.71
N LYS A 63 12.14 -7.84 24.96
CA LYS A 63 11.66 -8.09 26.32
C LYS A 63 12.16 -9.48 26.72
N ASP A 64 12.62 -9.62 27.95
CA ASP A 64 12.94 -10.95 28.51
C ASP A 64 11.66 -11.77 28.55
N GLU A 65 11.47 -12.60 27.55
CA GLU A 65 10.46 -13.65 27.59
C GLU A 65 11.02 -14.80 28.44
N TRP A 66 10.55 -14.86 29.68
CA TRP A 66 10.63 -16.11 30.41
C TRP A 66 9.95 -17.20 29.58
N GLN A 67 10.64 -18.32 29.36
CA GLN A 67 10.16 -19.45 28.58
C GLN A 67 8.67 -19.70 28.86
N VAL A 68 7.82 -19.28 27.91
CA VAL A 68 6.39 -19.54 28.00
C VAL A 68 6.22 -21.02 27.71
N GLN A 69 6.10 -21.82 28.75
CA GLN A 69 5.45 -23.12 28.61
C GLN A 69 4.09 -22.86 27.98
N ALA A 70 3.71 -23.68 26.99
CA ALA A 70 2.44 -23.59 26.30
C ALA A 70 1.29 -23.78 27.28
N GLU A 71 0.93 -22.73 28.01
CA GLU A 71 -0.22 -22.71 28.90
C GLU A 71 -1.48 -22.46 28.06
N LEU A 72 -2.54 -23.18 28.39
CA LEU A 72 -3.85 -22.96 27.80
C LEU A 72 -4.26 -21.49 27.91
N LEU A 73 -4.79 -20.92 26.83
CA LEU A 73 -5.29 -19.56 26.77
C LEU A 73 -6.55 -19.38 27.65
N THR A 74 -6.35 -19.24 28.96
CA THR A 74 -7.41 -18.83 29.87
C THR A 74 -7.36 -17.30 30.06
N ILE A 75 -8.49 -16.68 30.37
CA ILE A 75 -8.59 -15.24 30.64
C ILE A 75 -7.59 -14.81 31.73
N ALA A 76 -7.44 -15.63 32.78
CA ALA A 76 -6.48 -15.38 33.85
C ALA A 76 -5.02 -15.37 33.34
N ASN A 77 -4.64 -16.34 32.48
CA ASN A 77 -3.31 -16.42 31.89
C ASN A 77 -3.04 -15.23 30.94
N VAL A 78 -4.05 -14.79 30.18
CA VAL A 78 -3.93 -13.62 29.29
C VAL A 78 -3.70 -12.33 30.10
N ILE A 79 -4.45 -12.13 31.19
CA ILE A 79 -4.26 -10.99 32.10
C ILE A 79 -2.88 -11.05 32.76
N GLN A 80 -2.47 -12.22 33.26
CA GLN A 80 -1.18 -12.40 33.89
C GLN A 80 -0.01 -12.20 32.91
N GLN A 81 -0.12 -12.72 31.68
CA GLN A 81 0.86 -12.46 30.62
C GLN A 81 0.93 -10.98 30.24
N SER A 82 -0.22 -10.31 30.13
CA SER A 82 -0.27 -8.87 29.85
C SER A 82 0.37 -8.05 30.96
N ALA A 83 0.14 -8.39 32.22
CA ALA A 83 0.77 -7.73 33.37
C ALA A 83 2.28 -8.00 33.41
N ARG A 84 2.73 -9.24 33.16
CA ARG A 84 4.14 -9.61 33.05
C ARG A 84 4.82 -8.88 31.87
N HIS A 85 4.15 -8.75 30.72
CA HIS A 85 4.63 -7.98 29.58
C HIS A 85 4.80 -6.48 29.87
N MET A 86 3.95 -5.89 30.70
CA MET A 86 4.09 -4.49 31.12
C MET A 86 5.27 -4.28 32.08
N CYS A 87 5.56 -5.25 32.95
CA CYS A 87 6.61 -5.16 33.95
C CYS A 87 7.98 -5.71 33.47
N ALA A 88 8.05 -6.37 32.29
CA ALA A 88 9.29 -6.96 31.77
C ALA A 88 10.33 -5.86 31.46
N LYS A 89 11.56 -6.07 31.92
CA LYS A 89 12.71 -5.18 31.58
C LYS A 89 12.95 -5.23 30.08
N ARG A 90 13.09 -4.07 29.47
CA ARG A 90 13.45 -3.92 28.05
C ARG A 90 14.95 -3.91 27.92
N HIS A 91 15.51 -4.90 27.24
CA HIS A 91 16.89 -4.88 26.81
C HIS A 91 16.95 -4.43 25.36
N VAL A 92 17.89 -3.54 25.05
CA VAL A 92 18.15 -3.12 23.67
C VAL A 92 19.25 -4.02 23.13
N VAL A 93 18.91 -4.87 22.16
CA VAL A 93 19.87 -5.70 21.43
C VAL A 93 20.16 -5.02 20.10
N THR A 94 21.43 -4.72 19.88
CA THR A 94 21.92 -4.16 18.63
C THR A 94 22.16 -5.29 17.63
N LYS A 95 21.39 -5.31 16.54
CA LYS A 95 21.56 -6.26 15.44
C LYS A 95 22.20 -5.54 14.25
N ASN A 96 23.36 -6.03 13.82
CA ASN A 96 23.99 -5.58 12.58
C ASN A 96 23.36 -6.36 11.42
N ILE A 97 22.76 -5.64 10.47
CA ILE A 97 22.11 -6.19 9.27
C ILE A 97 23.14 -6.24 8.13
N LEU A 98 23.84 -5.14 7.89
CA LEU A 98 24.94 -5.07 6.91
C LEU A 98 26.19 -4.58 7.60
N ARG A 99 27.36 -5.10 7.19
CA ARG A 99 28.64 -4.87 7.82
C ARG A 99 29.67 -4.46 6.77
N ASN A 100 29.90 -3.15 6.66
CA ASN A 100 30.97 -2.58 5.82
C ASN A 100 30.91 -3.04 4.34
N VAL A 101 29.70 -3.05 3.78
CA VAL A 101 29.43 -3.53 2.43
C VAL A 101 29.83 -2.49 1.40
N SER A 102 30.70 -2.86 0.44
CA SER A 102 31.11 -1.99 -0.65
C SER A 102 30.92 -2.66 -2.00
N GLY A 103 30.62 -1.87 -3.04
CA GLY A 103 30.45 -2.41 -4.39
C GLY A 103 30.01 -1.38 -5.42
N VAL A 104 30.04 -1.82 -6.68
CA VAL A 104 29.61 -1.05 -7.84
C VAL A 104 28.71 -1.91 -8.70
N PHE A 105 27.50 -1.42 -9.02
CA PHE A 105 26.65 -2.00 -10.05
C PHE A 105 26.74 -1.16 -11.32
N LYS A 106 27.37 -1.74 -12.33
CA LYS A 106 27.66 -1.08 -13.60
C LYS A 106 26.45 -1.10 -14.53
N PRO A 107 26.25 -0.07 -15.35
CA PRO A 107 25.20 -0.10 -16.36
C PRO A 107 25.46 -1.18 -17.41
N GLY A 108 24.39 -1.83 -17.85
CA GLY A 108 24.44 -2.89 -18.86
C GLY A 108 24.90 -4.25 -18.35
N THR A 109 25.13 -4.41 -17.03
CA THR A 109 25.48 -5.71 -16.42
C THR A 109 24.33 -6.27 -15.59
N MET A 110 24.24 -7.59 -15.52
CA MET A 110 23.33 -8.32 -14.65
C MET A 110 24.12 -8.90 -13.47
N THR A 111 23.87 -8.43 -12.27
CA THR A 111 24.52 -8.90 -11.04
C THR A 111 23.58 -9.81 -10.26
N LEU A 112 24.01 -11.03 -9.97
CA LEU A 112 23.30 -11.99 -9.12
C LEU A 112 23.71 -11.84 -7.66
N VAL A 113 22.74 -11.51 -6.79
CA VAL A 113 22.98 -11.42 -5.34
C VAL A 113 22.62 -12.76 -4.69
N LEU A 114 23.63 -13.52 -4.29
CA LEU A 114 23.50 -14.81 -3.62
C LEU A 114 23.70 -14.70 -2.10
N GLY A 115 23.26 -15.71 -1.36
CA GLY A 115 23.44 -15.87 0.08
C GLY A 115 22.32 -16.68 0.71
N GLN A 116 22.55 -17.18 1.91
CA GLN A 116 21.57 -17.96 2.67
C GLN A 116 20.28 -17.19 2.96
N PRO A 117 19.14 -17.87 3.22
CA PRO A 117 17.97 -17.24 3.82
C PRO A 117 18.35 -16.53 5.13
N GLY A 118 17.98 -15.23 5.26
CA GLY A 118 18.36 -14.42 6.41
C GLY A 118 19.71 -13.72 6.31
N SER A 119 20.43 -13.81 5.18
CA SER A 119 21.69 -13.09 4.94
C SER A 119 21.54 -11.60 4.57
N ASP A 120 20.33 -11.07 4.73
CA ASP A 120 20.01 -9.63 4.56
C ASP A 120 20.12 -9.08 3.12
N LYS A 121 20.03 -9.96 2.09
CA LYS A 121 19.96 -9.56 0.67
C LYS A 121 18.83 -8.56 0.40
N SER A 122 17.63 -8.89 0.88
CA SER A 122 16.45 -8.02 0.73
C SER A 122 16.66 -6.66 1.40
N SER A 123 17.41 -6.62 2.50
CA SER A 123 17.75 -5.39 3.20
C SER A 123 18.66 -4.50 2.36
N LEU A 124 19.69 -5.07 1.71
CA LEU A 124 20.56 -4.37 0.77
C LEU A 124 19.77 -3.83 -0.42
N MET A 125 18.94 -4.66 -1.06
CA MET A 125 18.13 -4.25 -2.22
C MET A 125 17.13 -3.14 -1.86
N LYS A 126 16.47 -3.24 -0.69
CA LYS A 126 15.58 -2.19 -0.18
C LYS A 126 16.33 -0.90 0.12
N LEU A 127 17.52 -0.98 0.68
CA LEU A 127 18.36 0.20 0.94
C LEU A 127 18.74 0.91 -0.37
N LEU A 128 19.27 0.17 -1.34
CA LEU A 128 19.68 0.69 -2.64
C LEU A 128 18.52 1.16 -3.51
N SER A 129 17.31 0.66 -3.29
CA SER A 129 16.10 1.13 -3.99
C SER A 129 15.35 2.25 -3.25
N GLY A 130 15.88 2.74 -2.12
CA GLY A 130 15.23 3.78 -1.31
C GLY A 130 14.00 3.33 -0.55
N ARG A 131 13.78 2.01 -0.39
CA ARG A 131 12.61 1.43 0.28
C ARG A 131 12.92 0.85 1.67
N PHE A 132 14.16 1.00 2.15
CA PHE A 132 14.50 0.58 3.50
C PHE A 132 13.83 1.51 4.51
N PRO A 133 13.13 0.97 5.54
CA PRO A 133 12.40 1.79 6.49
C PRO A 133 13.35 2.67 7.30
N ALA A 134 13.11 3.98 7.27
CA ALA A 134 13.79 4.93 8.16
C ALA A 134 13.07 4.95 9.51
N GLY A 135 13.76 4.63 10.60
CA GLY A 135 13.25 4.63 11.96
C GLY A 135 14.28 5.17 12.95
N LYS A 136 13.81 5.66 14.11
CA LYS A 136 14.72 6.13 15.18
C LYS A 136 15.68 5.05 15.69
N ASN A 137 15.34 3.78 15.46
CA ASN A 137 16.11 2.62 15.90
C ASN A 137 17.02 2.06 14.81
N VAL A 138 17.11 2.71 13.66
CA VAL A 138 17.90 2.28 12.50
C VAL A 138 19.01 3.29 12.28
N ASP A 139 20.26 2.82 12.29
CA ASP A 139 21.44 3.60 11.96
C ASP A 139 22.01 3.06 10.64
N ILE A 140 22.13 3.94 9.64
CA ILE A 140 22.68 3.63 8.31
C ILE A 140 23.92 4.48 8.13
N ARG A 141 25.06 3.83 7.92
CA ARG A 141 26.36 4.48 7.69
C ARG A 141 26.91 4.09 6.33
N GLY A 142 27.87 4.87 5.85
CA GLY A 142 28.50 4.68 4.53
C GLY A 142 27.85 5.52 3.44
N ASP A 143 28.49 5.56 2.30
CA ASP A 143 28.13 6.40 1.18
C ASP A 143 27.44 5.59 0.08
N ILE A 144 26.32 6.10 -0.43
CA ILE A 144 25.61 5.51 -1.58
C ILE A 144 25.36 6.62 -2.58
N SER A 145 25.73 6.39 -3.83
CA SER A 145 25.56 7.35 -4.91
C SER A 145 25.03 6.71 -6.20
N TYR A 146 24.32 7.52 -6.98
CA TYR A 146 23.72 7.15 -8.28
C TYR A 146 24.26 8.16 -9.31
N ASN A 147 25.08 7.71 -10.24
CA ASN A 147 25.84 8.59 -11.15
C ASN A 147 26.53 9.74 -10.41
N GLY A 148 27.06 9.48 -9.20
CA GLY A 148 27.73 10.47 -8.35
C GLY A 148 26.82 11.34 -7.48
N THR A 149 25.49 11.30 -7.67
CA THR A 149 24.57 12.01 -6.77
C THR A 149 24.31 11.19 -5.51
N PRO A 150 24.50 11.77 -4.31
CA PRO A 150 24.26 11.07 -3.06
C PRO A 150 22.80 10.62 -2.90
N ARG A 151 22.61 9.44 -2.27
CA ARG A 151 21.31 8.84 -2.00
C ARG A 151 20.35 9.80 -1.30
N ASP A 152 20.82 10.55 -0.33
CA ASP A 152 19.96 11.42 0.50
C ASP A 152 19.29 12.54 -0.31
N VAL A 153 19.95 13.01 -1.37
CA VAL A 153 19.38 13.99 -2.32
C VAL A 153 18.27 13.36 -3.15
N LEU A 154 18.39 12.07 -3.48
CA LEU A 154 17.49 11.35 -4.37
C LEU A 154 16.41 10.55 -3.65
N ILE A 155 16.47 10.37 -2.33
CA ILE A 155 15.68 9.40 -1.56
C ILE A 155 14.19 9.42 -1.88
N LYS A 156 13.59 10.60 -2.02
CA LYS A 156 12.15 10.74 -2.35
C LYS A 156 11.83 10.35 -3.78
N ARG A 157 12.77 10.52 -4.71
CA ARG A 157 12.61 10.26 -6.16
C ARG A 157 13.15 8.88 -6.56
N LEU A 158 13.95 8.27 -5.70
CA LEU A 158 14.64 7.02 -5.98
C LEU A 158 13.71 5.89 -6.43
N PRO A 159 12.46 5.75 -5.89
CA PRO A 159 11.49 4.78 -6.39
C PRO A 159 11.08 4.98 -7.84
N GLN A 160 11.27 6.17 -8.42
CA GLN A 160 11.03 6.44 -9.85
C GLN A 160 12.23 6.08 -10.74
N LEU A 161 13.42 5.97 -10.18
CA LEU A 161 14.66 5.66 -10.88
C LEU A 161 15.06 4.19 -10.76
N VAL A 162 14.79 3.59 -9.60
CA VAL A 162 15.16 2.21 -9.27
C VAL A 162 13.90 1.40 -8.97
N THR A 163 13.68 0.35 -9.75
CA THR A 163 12.63 -0.63 -9.50
C THR A 163 13.04 -1.61 -8.41
N TYR A 164 12.12 -1.93 -7.50
CA TYR A 164 12.26 -3.05 -6.58
C TYR A 164 11.06 -3.98 -6.72
N VAL A 165 11.31 -5.21 -7.11
CA VAL A 165 10.31 -6.28 -7.18
C VAL A 165 10.40 -7.09 -5.89
N PRO A 166 9.40 -7.03 -5.00
CA PRO A 166 9.45 -7.72 -3.70
C PRO A 166 9.36 -9.24 -3.85
N GLN A 167 9.83 -9.97 -2.84
CA GLN A 167 9.73 -11.42 -2.77
C GLN A 167 8.27 -11.89 -2.64
N THR A 168 7.47 -11.16 -1.85
CA THR A 168 6.06 -11.47 -1.61
C THR A 168 5.17 -10.85 -2.70
N ASP A 169 4.23 -11.64 -3.22
CA ASP A 169 3.30 -11.23 -4.26
C ASP A 169 1.98 -10.78 -3.64
N THR A 170 1.86 -9.48 -3.39
CA THR A 170 0.66 -8.85 -2.82
C THR A 170 -0.08 -8.04 -3.88
N HIS A 171 -1.37 -8.37 -4.11
CA HIS A 171 -2.23 -7.72 -5.10
C HIS A 171 -3.64 -7.55 -4.56
N LEU A 172 -4.43 -6.71 -5.22
CA LEU A 172 -5.88 -6.64 -5.00
C LEU A 172 -6.53 -7.85 -5.70
N PRO A 173 -7.14 -8.78 -4.95
CA PRO A 173 -7.49 -10.10 -5.49
C PRO A 173 -8.57 -10.09 -6.57
N THR A 174 -9.45 -9.12 -6.56
CA THR A 174 -10.58 -8.99 -7.49
C THR A 174 -10.23 -8.32 -8.82
N LEU A 175 -9.07 -7.64 -8.90
CA LEU A 175 -8.60 -7.08 -10.17
C LEU A 175 -8.05 -8.17 -11.08
N THR A 176 -8.29 -8.04 -12.38
CA THR A 176 -7.65 -8.87 -13.40
C THR A 176 -6.18 -8.50 -13.58
N VAL A 177 -5.41 -9.38 -14.21
CA VAL A 177 -4.02 -9.12 -14.59
C VAL A 177 -3.91 -7.84 -15.40
N LYS A 178 -4.76 -7.68 -16.43
CA LYS A 178 -4.79 -6.50 -17.28
C LYS A 178 -5.04 -5.22 -16.49
N GLU A 179 -6.06 -5.21 -15.64
CA GLU A 179 -6.44 -4.05 -14.82
C GLU A 179 -5.34 -3.65 -13.83
N THR A 180 -4.65 -4.62 -13.24
CA THR A 180 -3.52 -4.37 -12.33
C THR A 180 -2.38 -3.68 -13.06
N LEU A 181 -2.04 -4.14 -14.26
CA LEU A 181 -0.95 -3.58 -15.07
C LEU A 181 -1.34 -2.22 -15.68
N GLU A 182 -2.57 -2.04 -16.15
CA GLU A 182 -3.08 -0.74 -16.62
C GLU A 182 -3.05 0.31 -15.52
N PHE A 183 -3.46 -0.04 -14.30
CA PHE A 183 -3.39 0.87 -13.16
C PHE A 183 -1.95 1.29 -12.85
N ALA A 184 -1.02 0.34 -12.82
CA ALA A 184 0.40 0.62 -12.60
C ALA A 184 0.97 1.52 -13.69
N HIS A 185 0.60 1.29 -14.96
CA HIS A 185 0.99 2.13 -16.09
C HIS A 185 0.47 3.56 -15.93
N VAL A 186 -0.81 3.75 -15.63
CA VAL A 186 -1.41 5.08 -15.40
C VAL A 186 -0.69 5.80 -14.26
N CYS A 187 -0.40 5.15 -13.14
CA CYS A 187 0.31 5.75 -12.01
C CYS A 187 1.75 6.18 -12.37
N ASN A 188 2.39 5.47 -13.30
CA ASN A 188 3.74 5.79 -13.79
C ASN A 188 3.73 6.74 -15.01
N GLY A 189 2.64 7.45 -15.25
CA GLY A 189 2.54 8.49 -16.25
C GLY A 189 1.59 8.21 -17.39
N GLY A 190 1.31 6.94 -17.71
CA GLY A 190 0.31 6.53 -18.70
C GLY A 190 0.58 6.94 -20.15
N GLY A 191 1.63 7.70 -20.42
CA GLY A 191 1.98 8.21 -21.74
C GLY A 191 3.33 8.91 -21.74
N LEU A 192 3.78 9.32 -22.93
CA LEU A 192 5.00 10.10 -23.09
C LEU A 192 4.77 11.53 -22.56
N PHE A 193 5.68 12.02 -21.71
CA PHE A 193 5.57 13.37 -21.18
C PHE A 193 6.03 14.42 -22.21
N GLN A 194 5.39 15.59 -22.22
CA GLN A 194 5.79 16.72 -23.05
C GLN A 194 7.27 17.12 -22.87
N ARG A 195 7.83 16.88 -21.67
CA ARG A 195 9.24 17.12 -21.40
C ARG A 195 10.13 16.18 -22.19
N ASP A 196 9.76 14.90 -22.24
CA ASP A 196 10.54 13.87 -22.92
C ASP A 196 10.38 14.02 -24.44
N GLU A 197 9.18 14.39 -24.91
CA GLU A 197 8.95 14.78 -26.31
C GLU A 197 9.87 15.92 -26.76
N LYS A 198 10.05 16.95 -25.93
CA LYS A 198 10.95 18.09 -26.22
C LYS A 198 12.42 17.72 -26.30
N GLN A 199 12.81 16.55 -25.84
CA GLN A 199 14.19 16.08 -25.95
C GLN A 199 14.47 15.34 -27.26
N LEU A 200 13.43 14.82 -27.94
CA LEU A 200 13.51 14.10 -29.21
C LEU A 200 13.56 15.06 -30.40
N VAL A 201 14.51 15.99 -30.41
CA VAL A 201 14.60 17.08 -31.41
C VAL A 201 16.01 17.29 -31.95
N ARG A 202 16.97 16.45 -31.61
CA ARG A 202 18.38 16.63 -31.99
C ARG A 202 18.77 15.91 -33.28
N GLY A 203 17.94 14.96 -33.75
CA GLY A 203 18.13 14.27 -35.03
C GLY A 203 17.57 15.03 -36.21
N THR A 204 17.48 14.38 -37.39
CA THR A 204 16.76 14.93 -38.54
C THR A 204 15.26 15.02 -38.23
N LEU A 205 14.52 15.80 -39.03
CA LEU A 205 13.07 15.94 -38.84
C LEU A 205 12.36 14.60 -38.94
N GLU A 206 12.78 13.73 -39.86
CA GLU A 206 12.25 12.39 -40.05
C GLU A 206 12.57 11.49 -38.88
N ASP A 207 13.81 11.50 -38.37
CA ASP A 207 14.22 10.71 -37.20
C ASP A 207 13.47 11.14 -35.96
N ASN A 208 13.30 12.43 -35.74
CA ASN A 208 12.57 12.98 -34.60
C ASN A 208 11.10 12.56 -34.63
N GLN A 209 10.45 12.63 -35.81
CA GLN A 209 9.05 12.21 -35.95
C GLN A 209 8.91 10.70 -35.77
N ALA A 210 9.79 9.91 -36.39
CA ALA A 210 9.78 8.45 -36.25
C ALA A 210 10.02 7.99 -34.80
N ALA A 211 10.90 8.68 -34.06
CA ALA A 211 11.12 8.40 -32.64
C ALA A 211 9.91 8.76 -31.79
N LEU A 212 9.26 9.89 -32.09
CA LEU A 212 8.07 10.34 -31.39
C LEU A 212 6.90 9.38 -31.58
N ASP A 213 6.68 8.91 -32.81
CA ASP A 213 5.62 7.95 -33.14
C ASP A 213 5.88 6.60 -32.48
N ALA A 214 7.12 6.09 -32.53
CA ALA A 214 7.52 4.87 -31.86
C ALA A 214 7.35 4.97 -30.33
N ALA A 215 7.79 6.06 -29.73
CA ALA A 215 7.64 6.30 -28.29
C ALA A 215 6.16 6.39 -27.87
N ARG A 216 5.34 7.17 -28.59
CA ARG A 216 3.90 7.29 -28.32
C ARG A 216 3.17 5.95 -28.43
N ALA A 217 3.47 5.18 -29.48
CA ALA A 217 2.89 3.85 -29.65
C ALA A 217 3.31 2.89 -28.53
N MET A 218 4.60 2.87 -28.18
CA MET A 218 5.12 2.07 -27.08
C MET A 218 4.44 2.40 -25.75
N PHE A 219 4.31 3.69 -25.41
CA PHE A 219 3.62 4.11 -24.18
C PHE A 219 2.12 3.78 -24.22
N LYS A 220 1.43 4.01 -25.33
CA LYS A 220 0.00 3.72 -25.48
C LYS A 220 -0.33 2.26 -25.27
N HIS A 221 0.50 1.35 -25.80
CA HIS A 221 0.28 -0.10 -25.76
C HIS A 221 1.16 -0.82 -24.73
N HIS A 222 1.87 -0.07 -23.86
CA HIS A 222 2.82 -0.64 -22.90
C HIS A 222 2.26 -1.74 -22.01
N PRO A 223 1.03 -1.65 -21.45
CA PRO A 223 0.45 -2.76 -20.68
C PRO A 223 0.32 -4.04 -21.50
N ASP A 224 -0.11 -3.98 -22.75
CA ASP A 224 -0.24 -5.16 -23.62
C ASP A 224 1.14 -5.73 -24.00
N VAL A 225 2.14 -4.87 -24.23
CA VAL A 225 3.54 -5.29 -24.47
C VAL A 225 4.09 -6.02 -23.23
N VAL A 226 3.87 -5.50 -22.03
CA VAL A 226 4.32 -6.15 -20.78
C VAL A 226 3.62 -7.48 -20.57
N ILE A 227 2.30 -7.58 -20.81
CA ILE A 227 1.54 -8.83 -20.73
C ILE A 227 2.15 -9.89 -21.63
N ARG A 228 2.46 -9.56 -22.90
CA ARG A 228 3.07 -10.46 -23.86
C ARG A 228 4.50 -10.83 -23.47
N LYS A 229 5.32 -9.84 -23.12
CA LYS A 229 6.71 -10.06 -22.69
C LYS A 229 6.82 -11.04 -21.52
N LEU A 230 5.84 -11.01 -20.61
CA LEU A 230 5.81 -11.87 -19.43
C LEU A 230 5.01 -13.18 -19.64
N GLY A 231 4.48 -13.44 -20.85
CA GLY A 231 3.68 -14.63 -21.14
C GLY A 231 2.42 -14.73 -20.28
N LEU A 232 1.69 -13.61 -20.12
CA LEU A 232 0.46 -13.48 -19.33
C LEU A 232 -0.79 -13.37 -20.20
N GLU A 233 -0.70 -13.61 -21.51
CA GLU A 233 -1.81 -13.43 -22.46
C GLU A 233 -3.00 -14.33 -22.12
N ASN A 234 -2.74 -15.59 -21.79
CA ASN A 234 -3.77 -16.58 -21.48
C ASN A 234 -4.56 -16.24 -20.20
N CYS A 235 -3.96 -15.48 -19.28
CA CYS A 235 -4.58 -15.09 -18.01
C CYS A 235 -4.87 -13.59 -17.92
N ARG A 236 -4.78 -12.81 -19.01
CA ARG A 236 -4.94 -11.35 -19.01
C ARG A 236 -6.25 -10.87 -18.38
N ASN A 237 -7.34 -11.60 -18.60
CA ASN A 237 -8.69 -11.31 -18.07
C ASN A 237 -9.02 -12.11 -16.81
N THR A 238 -8.09 -12.92 -16.31
CA THR A 238 -8.26 -13.67 -15.06
C THR A 238 -7.94 -12.75 -13.88
N VAL A 239 -8.72 -12.86 -12.81
CA VAL A 239 -8.45 -12.16 -11.54
C VAL A 239 -7.13 -12.65 -10.95
N VAL A 240 -6.40 -11.74 -10.29
CA VAL A 240 -5.13 -12.13 -9.67
C VAL A 240 -5.35 -13.11 -8.54
N GLY A 241 -6.43 -12.93 -7.76
CA GLY A 241 -6.81 -13.83 -6.67
C GLY A 241 -5.87 -13.75 -5.45
N ASP A 242 -6.28 -14.46 -4.41
CA ASP A 242 -5.50 -14.64 -3.17
C ASP A 242 -5.70 -16.05 -2.60
N ALA A 243 -5.51 -16.23 -1.28
CA ALA A 243 -5.73 -17.50 -0.60
C ALA A 243 -7.22 -17.92 -0.56
N MET A 244 -8.15 -16.97 -0.61
CA MET A 244 -9.60 -17.19 -0.51
C MET A 244 -10.28 -17.18 -1.88
N LEU A 245 -9.79 -16.35 -2.81
CA LEU A 245 -10.31 -16.21 -4.16
C LEU A 245 -9.34 -16.85 -5.15
N ARG A 246 -9.79 -17.93 -5.82
CA ARG A 246 -8.97 -18.59 -6.84
C ARG A 246 -8.73 -17.63 -8.02
N GLY A 247 -7.46 -17.46 -8.37
CA GLY A 247 -7.02 -16.61 -9.47
C GLY A 247 -5.87 -17.26 -10.26
N VAL A 248 -4.93 -16.44 -10.68
CA VAL A 248 -3.74 -16.89 -11.42
C VAL A 248 -2.83 -17.79 -10.58
N SER A 249 -2.01 -18.61 -11.23
CA SER A 249 -1.02 -19.47 -10.57
C SER A 249 0.06 -18.65 -9.83
N GLY A 250 0.81 -19.29 -8.92
CA GLY A 250 1.89 -18.62 -8.18
C GLY A 250 2.97 -18.04 -9.11
N GLY A 251 3.36 -18.76 -10.16
CA GLY A 251 4.32 -18.28 -11.15
C GLY A 251 3.79 -17.12 -11.99
N GLU A 252 2.51 -17.13 -12.38
CA GLU A 252 1.86 -16.02 -13.07
C GLU A 252 1.76 -14.80 -12.15
N ARG A 253 1.41 -15.00 -10.87
CA ARG A 253 1.33 -13.93 -9.86
C ARG A 253 2.69 -13.23 -9.68
N LYS A 254 3.78 -13.98 -9.65
CA LYS A 254 5.14 -13.41 -9.61
C LYS A 254 5.44 -12.56 -10.86
N ARG A 255 5.03 -13.03 -12.03
CA ARG A 255 5.18 -12.29 -13.29
C ARG A 255 4.31 -11.01 -13.28
N VAL A 256 3.10 -11.06 -12.72
CA VAL A 256 2.26 -9.86 -12.52
C VAL A 256 2.95 -8.85 -11.60
N THR A 257 3.55 -9.29 -10.47
CA THR A 257 4.33 -8.43 -9.58
C THR A 257 5.50 -7.76 -10.33
N THR A 258 6.22 -8.53 -11.14
CA THR A 258 7.31 -8.01 -11.97
C THR A 258 6.82 -6.97 -12.96
N GLY A 259 5.72 -7.26 -13.67
CA GLY A 259 5.11 -6.35 -14.64
C GLY A 259 4.59 -5.07 -14.00
N GLU A 260 3.91 -5.17 -12.84
CA GLU A 260 3.41 -4.00 -12.11
C GLU A 260 4.54 -3.03 -11.74
N MET A 261 5.72 -3.54 -11.39
CA MET A 261 6.87 -2.71 -11.00
C MET A 261 7.71 -2.23 -12.19
N ALA A 262 7.52 -2.77 -13.39
CA ALA A 262 8.32 -2.48 -14.58
C ALA A 262 7.98 -1.15 -15.27
N PHE A 263 6.83 -0.54 -14.95
CA PHE A 263 6.39 0.68 -15.62
C PHE A 263 7.19 1.92 -15.19
N GLY A 264 7.28 2.87 -16.13
CA GLY A 264 8.02 4.13 -15.97
C GLY A 264 9.46 4.04 -16.51
N ASN A 265 10.16 5.17 -16.50
CA ASN A 265 11.55 5.28 -16.98
C ASN A 265 12.52 4.83 -15.87
N LYS A 266 12.64 3.53 -15.65
CA LYS A 266 13.51 2.95 -14.62
C LYS A 266 14.89 2.63 -15.21
N PHE A 267 15.95 2.99 -14.49
CA PHE A 267 17.34 2.75 -14.89
C PHE A 267 17.90 1.46 -14.31
N VAL A 268 17.46 1.09 -13.11
CA VAL A 268 17.93 -0.09 -12.39
C VAL A 268 16.73 -0.93 -11.95
N VAL A 269 16.84 -2.25 -12.13
CA VAL A 269 15.84 -3.21 -11.68
C VAL A 269 16.45 -4.14 -10.64
N MET A 270 15.91 -4.10 -9.43
CA MET A 270 16.28 -5.00 -8.33
C MET A 270 15.16 -6.00 -8.09
N MET A 271 15.43 -7.28 -8.32
CA MET A 271 14.45 -8.36 -8.16
C MET A 271 14.82 -9.23 -6.96
N ASP A 272 13.95 -9.20 -5.95
CA ASP A 272 14.05 -10.09 -4.79
C ASP A 272 13.30 -11.39 -5.12
N ALA A 273 14.01 -12.33 -5.73
CA ALA A 273 13.46 -13.58 -6.24
C ALA A 273 13.99 -14.79 -5.45
N ALA A 274 13.38 -15.94 -5.70
CA ALA A 274 13.86 -17.20 -5.20
C ALA A 274 15.19 -17.58 -5.88
N ARG A 275 15.81 -18.65 -5.39
CA ARG A 275 17.05 -19.25 -5.93
C ARG A 275 16.99 -19.41 -7.45
N PRO A 276 18.02 -19.01 -8.22
CA PRO A 276 18.08 -19.26 -9.66
C PRO A 276 18.35 -20.74 -9.95
N SER A 277 17.86 -21.23 -11.09
CA SER A 277 18.30 -22.51 -11.65
C SER A 277 19.70 -22.36 -12.28
N PRO A 278 20.42 -23.49 -12.55
CA PRO A 278 21.73 -23.45 -13.20
C PRO A 278 21.73 -22.66 -14.51
N GLU A 279 20.70 -22.84 -15.34
CA GLU A 279 20.59 -22.14 -16.62
C GLU A 279 20.40 -20.62 -16.43
N VAL A 280 19.68 -20.23 -15.37
CA VAL A 280 19.48 -18.81 -15.02
C VAL A 280 20.75 -18.22 -14.43
N TYR A 281 21.53 -19.00 -13.66
CA TYR A 281 22.82 -18.57 -13.12
C TYR A 281 23.79 -18.15 -14.23
N GLU A 282 23.80 -18.87 -15.35
CA GLU A 282 24.69 -18.58 -16.49
C GLU A 282 24.36 -17.27 -17.23
N LEU A 283 23.18 -16.72 -17.04
CA LEU A 283 22.77 -15.45 -17.68
C LEU A 283 23.34 -14.21 -17.00
N PHE A 284 23.91 -14.33 -15.78
CA PHE A 284 24.46 -13.20 -15.06
C PHE A 284 25.92 -12.94 -15.40
N ASP A 285 26.30 -11.66 -15.43
CA ASP A 285 27.68 -11.21 -15.66
C ASP A 285 28.50 -11.27 -14.36
N ASP A 286 27.92 -10.75 -13.28
CA ASP A 286 28.58 -10.63 -11.99
C ASP A 286 27.82 -11.39 -10.88
N VAL A 287 28.57 -11.79 -9.86
CA VAL A 287 28.03 -12.39 -8.63
C VAL A 287 28.41 -11.52 -7.42
N PHE A 288 27.44 -11.30 -6.56
CA PHE A 288 27.58 -10.65 -5.26
C PHE A 288 27.14 -11.64 -4.18
N LEU A 289 28.10 -12.18 -3.43
CA LEU A 289 27.84 -13.17 -2.38
C LEU A 289 27.81 -12.50 -1.01
N LEU A 290 26.62 -12.51 -0.38
CA LEU A 290 26.36 -11.88 0.91
C LEU A 290 25.91 -12.92 1.92
N ASN A 291 26.53 -13.01 3.10
CA ASN A 291 26.10 -13.88 4.18
C ASN A 291 26.31 -13.21 5.55
N ASP A 292 25.28 -13.23 6.42
CA ASP A 292 25.25 -12.55 7.74
C ASP A 292 25.72 -11.08 7.69
N GLY A 293 25.35 -10.38 6.61
CA GLY A 293 25.73 -8.99 6.37
C GLY A 293 27.19 -8.78 5.90
N TYR A 294 27.97 -9.84 5.70
CA TYR A 294 29.35 -9.78 5.16
C TYR A 294 29.38 -10.07 3.67
N VAL A 295 30.21 -9.35 2.92
CA VAL A 295 30.49 -9.66 1.51
C VAL A 295 31.62 -10.68 1.44
N MET A 296 31.34 -11.84 0.89
CA MET A 296 32.33 -12.90 0.69
C MET A 296 32.91 -12.93 -0.73
N TYR A 297 32.21 -12.34 -1.70
CA TYR A 297 32.63 -12.19 -3.07
C TYR A 297 31.85 -11.10 -3.79
N HIS A 298 32.52 -10.31 -4.61
CA HIS A 298 31.91 -9.41 -5.59
C HIS A 298 32.82 -9.29 -6.81
N GLY A 299 32.36 -9.81 -7.94
CA GLY A 299 33.12 -9.81 -9.19
C GLY A 299 32.49 -10.65 -10.27
N ALA A 300 33.22 -10.86 -11.36
CA ALA A 300 32.73 -11.61 -12.51
C ALA A 300 32.30 -13.05 -12.13
N ARG A 301 31.12 -13.47 -12.61
CA ARG A 301 30.58 -14.83 -12.37
C ARG A 301 31.57 -15.91 -12.78
N ALA A 302 32.26 -15.72 -13.91
CA ALA A 302 33.22 -16.68 -14.43
C ALA A 302 34.43 -16.93 -13.51
N GLU A 303 34.79 -15.95 -12.66
CA GLU A 303 35.93 -16.06 -11.73
C GLU A 303 35.49 -16.58 -10.34
N ALA A 304 34.17 -16.62 -10.06
CA ALA A 304 33.67 -16.95 -8.71
C ALA A 304 34.06 -18.37 -8.28
N LEU A 305 33.92 -19.35 -9.15
CA LEU A 305 34.24 -20.75 -8.83
C LEU A 305 35.73 -20.93 -8.58
N SER A 306 36.59 -20.47 -9.49
CA SER A 306 38.04 -20.59 -9.36
C SER A 306 38.58 -19.87 -8.11
N TYR A 307 38.01 -18.72 -7.74
CA TYR A 307 38.38 -17.99 -6.54
C TYR A 307 38.19 -18.83 -5.26
N PHE A 308 37.08 -19.57 -5.13
CA PHE A 308 36.88 -20.43 -3.97
C PHE A 308 37.65 -21.75 -4.05
N GLU A 309 37.90 -22.25 -5.27
CA GLU A 309 38.78 -23.41 -5.45
C GLU A 309 40.21 -23.13 -5.05
N ASP A 310 40.73 -21.94 -5.35
CA ASP A 310 42.07 -21.48 -4.93
C ASP A 310 42.19 -21.34 -3.40
N MET A 311 41.05 -21.11 -2.69
CA MET A 311 41.01 -21.13 -1.23
C MET A 311 40.95 -22.54 -0.62
N GLY A 312 40.84 -23.59 -1.42
CA GLY A 312 40.80 -24.96 -0.95
C GLY A 312 39.39 -25.58 -0.86
N PHE A 313 38.39 -24.95 -1.50
CA PHE A 313 37.07 -25.57 -1.67
C PHE A 313 37.01 -26.33 -3.01
N LYS A 314 36.13 -27.31 -3.09
CA LYS A 314 35.90 -28.03 -4.35
C LYS A 314 34.41 -28.22 -4.60
N CYS A 315 33.92 -27.67 -5.71
CA CYS A 315 32.56 -27.91 -6.15
C CYS A 315 32.43 -29.31 -6.78
N PRO A 316 31.51 -30.18 -6.33
CA PRO A 316 31.27 -31.47 -6.99
C PRO A 316 30.76 -31.32 -8.42
N LEU A 317 31.19 -32.21 -9.34
CA LEU A 317 30.87 -32.16 -10.78
C LEU A 317 29.36 -32.09 -11.12
N ASN A 318 28.49 -32.60 -10.27
CA ASN A 318 27.03 -32.63 -10.47
C ASN A 318 26.29 -31.71 -9.51
N HIS A 319 26.95 -30.72 -8.92
CA HIS A 319 26.35 -29.79 -7.99
C HIS A 319 26.16 -28.41 -8.63
N ASP A 320 25.03 -27.75 -8.31
CA ASP A 320 24.78 -26.40 -8.79
C ASP A 320 25.78 -25.42 -8.14
N VAL A 321 26.45 -24.63 -8.99
CA VAL A 321 27.45 -23.64 -8.53
C VAL A 321 26.80 -22.59 -7.63
N ALA A 322 25.56 -22.17 -7.89
CA ALA A 322 24.86 -21.23 -7.05
C ALA A 322 24.59 -21.82 -5.64
N ASP A 323 24.25 -23.12 -5.56
CA ASP A 323 24.07 -23.82 -4.29
C ASP A 323 25.38 -23.97 -3.53
N PHE A 324 26.45 -24.38 -4.22
CA PHE A 324 27.78 -24.42 -3.66
C PHE A 324 28.20 -23.08 -3.04
N LEU A 325 28.04 -21.98 -3.79
CA LEU A 325 28.39 -20.63 -3.29
C LEU A 325 27.54 -20.22 -2.07
N MET A 326 26.26 -20.56 -2.04
CA MET A 326 25.38 -20.26 -0.91
C MET A 326 25.69 -21.07 0.34
N ASP A 327 26.21 -22.28 0.20
CA ASP A 327 26.54 -23.16 1.33
C ASP A 327 27.85 -22.77 2.02
N LEU A 328 28.69 -21.93 1.38
CA LEU A 328 29.93 -21.43 1.97
C LEU A 328 29.65 -20.53 3.18
N GLY A 329 30.44 -20.69 4.23
CA GLY A 329 30.27 -20.01 5.51
C GLY A 329 29.17 -20.62 6.39
N THR A 330 28.60 -21.77 6.02
CA THR A 330 27.58 -22.51 6.78
C THR A 330 28.08 -23.88 7.23
N ASP A 331 27.30 -24.60 8.03
CA ASP A 331 27.64 -25.98 8.45
C ASP A 331 27.76 -26.96 7.28
N LYS A 332 27.14 -26.66 6.14
CA LYS A 332 27.20 -27.47 4.92
C LYS A 332 28.51 -27.32 4.18
N GLN A 333 29.29 -26.29 4.45
CA GLN A 333 30.58 -26.04 3.84
C GLN A 333 31.53 -27.23 3.94
N ARG A 334 31.43 -28.02 5.03
CA ARG A 334 32.33 -29.15 5.32
C ARG A 334 32.40 -30.18 4.19
N GLN A 335 31.36 -30.34 3.42
CA GLN A 335 31.30 -31.29 2.29
C GLN A 335 32.17 -30.85 1.09
N TYR A 336 32.58 -29.58 1.06
CA TYR A 336 33.35 -28.99 -0.02
C TYR A 336 34.81 -28.70 0.36
N GLU A 337 35.20 -28.91 1.63
CA GLU A 337 36.54 -28.62 2.14
C GLU A 337 37.58 -29.63 1.59
N ASN A 338 38.65 -29.08 0.98
CA ASN A 338 39.78 -29.86 0.47
C ASN A 338 41.10 -29.32 1.03
N GLY A 339 41.15 -29.10 2.35
CA GLY A 339 42.32 -28.56 3.03
C GLY A 339 41.99 -27.60 4.18
N PRO A 340 42.92 -26.88 4.73
CA PRO A 340 42.67 -25.86 5.73
C PRO A 340 42.03 -24.63 5.08
N VAL A 341 40.76 -24.42 5.36
CA VAL A 341 39.91 -23.35 4.75
C VAL A 341 39.33 -22.44 5.84
N PRO A 342 38.96 -21.21 5.51
CA PRO A 342 38.19 -20.34 6.40
C PRO A 342 36.83 -20.97 6.73
N ARG A 343 36.46 -21.02 8.02
CA ARG A 343 35.22 -21.67 8.46
C ARG A 343 34.08 -20.72 8.82
N TYR A 344 34.44 -19.49 9.11
CA TYR A 344 33.46 -18.48 9.54
C TYR A 344 33.30 -17.41 8.47
N MET A 345 32.12 -16.83 8.40
CA MET A 345 31.76 -15.80 7.42
C MET A 345 32.68 -14.59 7.45
N ASN A 346 33.08 -14.13 8.64
CA ASN A 346 34.04 -13.04 8.80
C ASN A 346 35.44 -13.38 8.22
N GLN A 347 35.88 -14.63 8.37
CA GLN A 347 37.18 -15.06 7.81
C GLN A 347 37.14 -15.11 6.27
N LEU A 348 36.00 -15.53 5.69
CA LEU A 348 35.80 -15.50 4.23
C LEU A 348 35.75 -14.05 3.71
N ALA A 349 35.08 -13.15 4.46
CA ALA A 349 35.06 -11.73 4.14
C ALA A 349 36.46 -11.10 4.22
N ASP A 350 37.22 -11.40 5.30
CA ASP A 350 38.60 -10.93 5.46
C ASP A 350 39.53 -11.46 4.32
N ALA A 351 39.32 -12.69 3.86
CA ALA A 351 40.01 -13.25 2.70
C ALA A 351 39.65 -12.52 1.41
N PHE A 352 38.37 -12.19 1.23
CA PHE A 352 37.91 -11.42 0.07
C PHE A 352 38.50 -10.01 0.08
N GLU A 353 38.50 -9.30 1.20
CA GLU A 353 39.08 -7.95 1.31
C GLU A 353 40.59 -7.90 0.94
N LYS A 354 41.33 -8.99 1.16
CA LYS A 354 42.74 -9.12 0.78
C LYS A 354 42.96 -9.56 -0.67
N SER A 355 41.91 -9.98 -1.38
CA SER A 355 41.97 -10.54 -2.72
C SER A 355 42.28 -9.48 -3.79
N ALA A 356 42.83 -9.94 -4.94
CA ALA A 356 43.04 -9.10 -6.11
C ALA A 356 41.67 -8.65 -6.72
N ILE A 357 40.64 -9.44 -6.56
CA ILE A 357 39.27 -9.15 -7.05
C ILE A 357 38.68 -7.95 -6.28
N HIS A 358 38.81 -7.95 -4.96
CA HIS A 358 38.40 -6.82 -4.12
C HIS A 358 39.18 -5.54 -4.45
N LYS A 359 40.47 -5.63 -4.68
CA LYS A 359 41.27 -4.47 -5.10
C LYS A 359 40.78 -3.90 -6.43
N ARG A 360 40.49 -4.75 -7.43
CA ARG A 360 39.90 -4.32 -8.71
C ARG A 360 38.57 -3.61 -8.50
N MET A 361 37.71 -4.15 -7.65
CA MET A 361 36.42 -3.55 -7.32
C MET A 361 36.59 -2.18 -6.64
N LEU A 362 37.55 -2.02 -5.73
CA LEU A 362 37.88 -0.73 -5.12
C LEU A 362 38.44 0.27 -6.13
N ASP A 363 39.28 -0.17 -7.08
CA ASP A 363 39.78 0.67 -8.16
C ASP A 363 38.64 1.13 -9.07
N ASP A 364 37.68 0.25 -9.41
CA ASP A 364 36.48 0.60 -10.11
C ASP A 364 35.65 1.67 -9.35
N LEU A 365 35.48 1.48 -8.05
CA LEU A 365 34.75 2.41 -7.17
C LEU A 365 35.41 3.80 -7.12
N ARG A 366 36.76 3.87 -7.18
CA ARG A 366 37.53 5.11 -7.16
C ARG A 366 37.68 5.75 -8.55
N THR A 367 37.46 4.97 -9.61
CA THR A 367 37.56 5.47 -10.98
C THR A 367 36.56 6.60 -11.19
N PRO A 368 36.96 7.75 -11.77
CA PRO A 368 36.04 8.84 -12.06
C PRO A 368 34.87 8.37 -12.95
N LEU A 369 33.68 8.88 -12.68
CA LEU A 369 32.51 8.60 -13.50
C LEU A 369 32.75 9.07 -14.93
N SER A 370 32.23 8.30 -15.88
CA SER A 370 32.30 8.71 -17.29
C SER A 370 31.54 10.04 -17.50
N PRO A 371 32.03 10.94 -18.35
CA PRO A 371 31.33 12.21 -18.64
C PRO A 371 29.88 12.02 -19.07
N LYS A 372 29.59 10.91 -19.76
CA LYS A 372 28.22 10.53 -20.18
C LYS A 372 27.27 10.34 -18.99
N LEU A 373 27.70 9.62 -17.96
CA LEU A 373 26.88 9.40 -16.76
C LEU A 373 26.60 10.70 -15.99
N ILE A 374 27.57 11.62 -15.98
CA ILE A 374 27.40 12.94 -15.35
C ILE A 374 26.39 13.78 -16.17
N GLU A 375 26.46 13.72 -17.49
CA GLU A 375 25.51 14.40 -18.38
C GLU A 375 24.10 13.80 -18.22
N ASP A 376 23.96 12.48 -18.15
CA ASP A 376 22.71 11.79 -17.90
C ASP A 376 22.10 12.19 -16.56
N ASN A 377 22.91 12.38 -15.52
CA ASN A 377 22.46 12.85 -14.23
C ASN A 377 21.74 14.20 -14.33
N LYS A 378 22.40 15.19 -14.95
CA LYS A 378 21.86 16.53 -15.15
C LYS A 378 20.61 16.53 -16.04
N ALA A 379 20.59 15.71 -17.08
CA ALA A 379 19.50 15.71 -18.06
C ALA A 379 18.20 15.04 -17.53
N TYR A 380 18.33 13.96 -16.76
CA TYR A 380 17.19 13.12 -16.39
C TYR A 380 16.98 12.97 -14.89
N ILE A 381 18.03 12.61 -14.13
CA ILE A 381 17.90 12.23 -12.72
C ILE A 381 17.49 13.42 -11.86
N GLU A 382 18.11 14.58 -12.06
CA GLU A 382 17.80 15.81 -11.31
C GLU A 382 16.39 16.34 -11.57
N HIS A 383 15.81 16.03 -12.72
CA HIS A 383 14.51 16.54 -13.14
C HIS A 383 13.37 15.53 -12.96
N THR A 384 13.66 14.29 -12.51
CA THR A 384 12.63 13.29 -12.29
C THR A 384 11.74 13.69 -11.09
N PRO A 385 10.41 13.79 -11.27
CA PRO A 385 9.51 14.12 -10.17
C PRO A 385 9.35 12.96 -9.19
N GLU A 386 8.97 13.24 -7.95
CA GLU A 386 8.64 12.23 -6.95
C GLU A 386 7.45 11.35 -7.38
N PHE A 387 6.43 11.98 -7.97
CA PHE A 387 5.26 11.31 -8.54
C PHE A 387 5.10 11.72 -9.99
N GLN A 388 4.86 10.75 -10.86
CA GLN A 388 4.70 11.02 -12.29
C GLN A 388 3.37 11.72 -12.61
N GLN A 389 2.32 11.42 -11.83
CA GLN A 389 1.01 12.05 -11.99
C GLN A 389 0.85 13.31 -11.13
N SER A 390 0.10 14.29 -11.64
CA SER A 390 -0.39 15.41 -10.84
C SER A 390 -1.28 14.90 -9.70
N PHE A 391 -1.48 15.73 -8.67
CA PHE A 391 -2.33 15.33 -7.54
C PHE A 391 -3.75 14.96 -7.98
N VAL A 392 -4.36 15.78 -8.83
CA VAL A 392 -5.73 15.57 -9.30
C VAL A 392 -5.85 14.31 -10.17
N ALA A 393 -4.96 14.16 -11.16
CA ALA A 393 -4.98 13.00 -12.06
C ALA A 393 -4.69 11.70 -11.30
N GLY A 394 -3.71 11.71 -10.40
CA GLY A 394 -3.41 10.56 -9.54
C GLY A 394 -4.56 10.20 -8.60
N THR A 395 -5.22 11.21 -8.00
CA THR A 395 -6.40 10.97 -7.15
C THR A 395 -7.56 10.40 -7.96
N ALA A 396 -7.84 10.94 -9.14
CA ALA A 396 -8.88 10.43 -10.03
C ALA A 396 -8.61 8.97 -10.45
N ALA A 397 -7.37 8.62 -10.79
CA ALA A 397 -7.00 7.25 -11.13
C ALA A 397 -7.25 6.27 -9.97
N VAL A 398 -6.92 6.66 -8.73
CA VAL A 398 -7.17 5.83 -7.55
C VAL A 398 -8.67 5.72 -7.25
N ILE A 399 -9.46 6.81 -7.37
CA ILE A 399 -10.92 6.78 -7.21
C ILE A 399 -11.54 5.82 -8.22
N LEU A 400 -11.19 5.91 -9.49
CA LEU A 400 -11.71 5.02 -10.54
C LEU A 400 -11.40 3.54 -10.23
N ARG A 401 -10.18 3.25 -9.75
CA ARG A 401 -9.83 1.90 -9.31
C ARG A 401 -10.69 1.43 -8.13
N GLU A 402 -10.86 2.26 -7.10
CA GLU A 402 -11.67 1.90 -5.93
C GLU A 402 -13.16 1.70 -6.28
N LEU A 403 -13.70 2.51 -7.18
CA LEU A 403 -15.07 2.31 -7.71
C LEU A 403 -15.16 1.04 -8.56
N LYS A 404 -14.15 0.72 -9.34
CA LYS A 404 -14.09 -0.53 -10.10
C LYS A 404 -14.09 -1.76 -9.18
N LEU A 405 -13.28 -1.74 -8.11
CA LEU A 405 -13.29 -2.77 -7.08
C LEU A 405 -14.68 -2.95 -6.45
N LEU A 406 -15.40 -1.86 -6.23
CA LEU A 406 -16.75 -1.91 -5.69
C LEU A 406 -17.73 -2.61 -6.66
N VAL A 407 -17.64 -2.30 -7.95
CA VAL A 407 -18.49 -2.93 -8.98
C VAL A 407 -18.15 -4.42 -9.18
N GLN A 408 -16.88 -4.80 -9.00
CA GLN A 408 -16.45 -6.19 -9.12
C GLN A 408 -16.83 -7.03 -7.88
N ASP A 409 -17.01 -6.42 -6.71
CA ASP A 409 -17.45 -7.10 -5.48
C ASP A 409 -18.96 -6.93 -5.24
N LEU A 410 -19.77 -7.31 -6.24
CA LEU A 410 -21.23 -7.25 -6.14
C LEU A 410 -21.80 -8.11 -5.01
N ALA A 411 -21.10 -9.18 -4.59
CA ALA A 411 -21.53 -10.03 -3.50
C ALA A 411 -21.56 -9.27 -2.18
N ALA A 412 -20.51 -8.52 -1.88
CA ALA A 412 -20.45 -7.67 -0.68
C ALA A 412 -21.50 -6.56 -0.71
N VAL A 413 -21.71 -5.91 -1.87
CA VAL A 413 -22.74 -4.86 -2.02
C VAL A 413 -24.14 -5.43 -1.80
N LYS A 414 -24.46 -6.57 -2.43
CA LYS A 414 -25.76 -7.25 -2.25
C LYS A 414 -25.98 -7.70 -0.80
N SER A 415 -24.96 -8.25 -0.14
CA SER A 415 -25.03 -8.65 1.27
C SER A 415 -25.35 -7.46 2.18
N ARG A 416 -24.72 -6.30 1.96
CA ARG A 416 -25.00 -5.07 2.72
C ARG A 416 -26.41 -4.54 2.46
N ALA A 417 -26.85 -4.53 1.21
CA ALA A 417 -28.21 -4.14 0.86
C ALA A 417 -29.26 -5.06 1.52
N PHE A 418 -29.02 -6.37 1.50
CA PHE A 418 -29.87 -7.35 2.15
C PHE A 418 -29.94 -7.16 3.67
N MET A 419 -28.79 -6.94 4.33
CA MET A 419 -28.76 -6.65 5.77
C MET A 419 -29.51 -5.36 6.12
N ALA A 420 -29.32 -4.29 5.33
CA ALA A 420 -30.04 -3.03 5.51
C ALA A 420 -31.57 -3.22 5.39
N LEU A 421 -32.02 -4.01 4.40
CA LEU A 421 -33.43 -4.34 4.20
C LEU A 421 -34.00 -5.13 5.39
N VAL A 422 -33.31 -6.22 5.78
CA VAL A 422 -33.77 -7.11 6.87
C VAL A 422 -33.86 -6.35 8.19
N LEU A 423 -32.81 -5.61 8.57
CA LEU A 423 -32.80 -4.83 9.79
C LEU A 423 -33.85 -3.70 9.76
N GLY A 424 -34.03 -3.04 8.61
CA GLY A 424 -35.07 -2.03 8.43
C GLY A 424 -36.48 -2.60 8.63
N LEU A 425 -36.77 -3.79 8.10
CA LEU A 425 -38.03 -4.48 8.32
C LEU A 425 -38.22 -4.93 9.77
N ILE A 426 -37.18 -5.44 10.42
CA ILE A 426 -37.23 -5.84 11.84
C ILE A 426 -37.56 -4.63 12.71
N TYR A 427 -36.83 -3.51 12.57
CA TYR A 427 -37.10 -2.32 13.37
C TYR A 427 -38.45 -1.68 13.00
N GLY A 428 -38.78 -1.60 11.70
CA GLY A 428 -40.06 -1.10 11.24
C GLY A 428 -41.26 -1.91 11.75
N SER A 429 -41.12 -3.24 11.87
CA SER A 429 -42.19 -4.09 12.42
C SER A 429 -42.24 -4.04 13.96
N ALA A 430 -41.07 -3.98 14.64
CA ALA A 430 -41.00 -3.94 16.10
C ALA A 430 -41.55 -2.61 16.69
N PHE A 431 -41.35 -1.51 15.98
CA PHE A 431 -41.76 -0.16 16.39
C PHE A 431 -42.79 0.42 15.45
N TYR A 432 -43.69 -0.43 14.90
CA TYR A 432 -44.68 -0.01 13.92
C TYR A 432 -45.63 1.03 14.51
N GLN A 433 -45.72 2.22 13.88
CA GLN A 433 -46.57 3.33 14.28
C GLN A 433 -46.47 3.60 15.79
N PHE A 434 -45.25 3.94 16.27
CA PHE A 434 -45.03 4.22 17.68
C PHE A 434 -45.88 5.39 18.18
N ASP A 435 -46.17 5.40 19.48
CA ASP A 435 -46.86 6.51 20.12
C ASP A 435 -45.87 7.71 20.25
N GLU A 436 -46.24 8.83 19.61
CA GLU A 436 -45.44 10.05 19.56
C GLU A 436 -45.24 10.70 20.95
N LEU A 437 -46.13 10.43 21.89
CA LEU A 437 -46.02 10.87 23.30
C LEU A 437 -44.96 10.09 24.07
N ASN A 438 -44.62 8.89 23.62
CA ASN A 438 -43.60 8.09 24.27
C ASN A 438 -42.21 8.49 23.78
N SER A 439 -41.68 9.60 24.30
CA SER A 439 -40.37 10.11 23.95
C SER A 439 -39.24 9.09 24.18
N GLN A 440 -39.40 8.16 25.12
CA GLN A 440 -38.46 7.09 25.39
C GLN A 440 -38.35 6.14 24.19
N VAL A 441 -39.47 5.77 23.55
CA VAL A 441 -39.46 4.91 22.37
C VAL A 441 -38.85 5.62 21.17
N VAL A 442 -39.22 6.88 20.94
CA VAL A 442 -38.67 7.69 19.84
C VAL A 442 -37.16 7.88 19.96
N MET A 443 -36.70 8.27 21.16
CA MET A 443 -35.27 8.45 21.43
C MET A 443 -34.50 7.12 21.40
N GLY A 444 -35.12 6.04 21.91
CA GLY A 444 -34.56 4.69 21.85
C GLY A 444 -34.41 4.18 20.43
N LEU A 445 -35.39 4.46 19.56
CA LEU A 445 -35.32 4.12 18.15
C LEU A 445 -34.23 4.94 17.43
N ALA A 446 -34.17 6.25 17.67
CA ALA A 446 -33.13 7.10 17.11
C ALA A 446 -31.72 6.60 17.50
N TYR A 447 -31.52 6.28 18.79
CA TYR A 447 -30.28 5.69 19.30
C TYR A 447 -29.95 4.36 18.59
N THR A 448 -30.91 3.45 18.53
CA THR A 448 -30.71 2.10 17.96
C THR A 448 -30.39 2.15 16.46
N VAL A 449 -31.02 3.05 15.73
CA VAL A 449 -30.74 3.28 14.29
C VAL A 449 -29.30 3.76 14.08
N VAL A 450 -28.86 4.75 14.84
CA VAL A 450 -27.49 5.28 14.76
C VAL A 450 -26.48 4.21 15.16
N ASP A 451 -26.71 3.48 16.25
CA ASP A 451 -25.83 2.42 16.74
C ASP A 451 -25.71 1.28 15.73
N THR A 452 -26.81 0.85 15.11
CA THR A 452 -26.84 -0.19 14.06
C THR A 452 -25.95 0.19 12.88
N LEU A 453 -26.07 1.42 12.39
CA LEU A 453 -25.26 1.91 11.28
C LEU A 453 -23.77 1.99 11.68
N ALA A 454 -23.48 2.43 12.90
CA ALA A 454 -22.11 2.51 13.43
C ALA A 454 -21.47 1.11 13.55
N VAL A 455 -22.19 0.15 14.15
CA VAL A 455 -21.71 -1.26 14.28
C VAL A 455 -21.44 -1.87 12.90
N ALA A 456 -22.33 -1.65 11.93
CA ALA A 456 -22.16 -2.18 10.58
C ALA A 456 -20.84 -1.72 9.91
N LYS A 457 -20.33 -0.53 10.25
CA LYS A 457 -19.06 -0.02 9.72
C LYS A 457 -17.83 -0.67 10.32
N SER A 458 -17.90 -1.26 11.50
CA SER A 458 -16.77 -1.99 12.09
C SER A 458 -16.29 -3.16 11.20
N ALA A 459 -17.18 -3.73 10.39
CA ALA A 459 -16.86 -4.78 9.42
C ALA A 459 -15.87 -4.36 8.31
N MET A 460 -15.55 -3.06 8.17
CA MET A 460 -14.54 -2.57 7.24
C MET A 460 -13.09 -2.86 7.72
N ILE A 461 -12.86 -3.00 9.01
CA ILE A 461 -11.52 -3.13 9.60
C ILE A 461 -10.73 -4.29 9.00
N PRO A 462 -11.25 -5.53 8.93
CA PRO A 462 -10.54 -6.66 8.32
C PRO A 462 -10.13 -6.39 6.86
N THR A 463 -11.02 -5.80 6.07
CA THR A 463 -10.79 -5.50 4.66
C THR A 463 -9.67 -4.48 4.46
N ILE A 464 -9.65 -3.42 5.28
CA ILE A 464 -8.60 -2.39 5.24
C ILE A 464 -7.24 -3.00 5.60
N LEU A 465 -7.19 -3.82 6.66
CA LEU A 465 -5.97 -4.48 7.09
C LEU A 465 -5.44 -5.48 6.05
N ALA A 466 -6.32 -6.23 5.38
CA ALA A 466 -5.94 -7.18 4.33
C ALA A 466 -5.33 -6.48 3.09
N THR A 467 -5.82 -5.29 2.75
CA THR A 467 -5.32 -4.52 1.58
C THR A 467 -4.09 -3.66 1.90
N ARG A 468 -3.72 -3.52 3.16
CA ARG A 468 -2.66 -2.63 3.64
C ARG A 468 -1.30 -2.90 2.99
N ASP A 469 -0.92 -4.16 2.81
CA ASP A 469 0.37 -4.53 2.24
C ASP A 469 0.49 -4.14 0.76
N VAL A 470 -0.63 -4.21 0.02
CA VAL A 470 -0.70 -3.72 -1.36
C VAL A 470 -0.49 -2.21 -1.41
N ILE A 471 -1.14 -1.48 -0.50
CA ILE A 471 -1.03 -0.02 -0.40
C ILE A 471 0.42 0.38 -0.07
N TYR A 472 1.06 -0.29 0.87
CA TYR A 472 2.46 -0.04 1.24
C TYR A 472 3.42 -0.33 0.10
N LYS A 473 3.20 -1.43 -0.66
CA LYS A 473 3.96 -1.75 -1.86
C LYS A 473 3.87 -0.62 -2.90
N GLN A 474 2.65 -0.21 -3.25
CA GLN A 474 2.38 0.82 -4.25
C GLN A 474 2.86 2.21 -3.81
N ARG A 475 2.67 2.55 -2.52
CA ARG A 475 3.22 3.78 -1.94
C ARG A 475 4.75 3.79 -1.97
N GLY A 476 5.39 2.68 -1.60
CA GLY A 476 6.84 2.54 -1.67
C GLY A 476 7.41 2.62 -3.09
N ALA A 477 6.59 2.40 -4.10
CA ALA A 477 6.92 2.59 -5.51
C ALA A 477 6.54 3.98 -6.06
N ASN A 478 6.05 4.90 -5.22
CA ASN A 478 5.58 6.24 -5.59
C ASN A 478 4.49 6.24 -6.69
N PHE A 479 3.55 5.28 -6.65
CA PHE A 479 2.44 5.24 -7.60
C PHE A 479 1.49 6.42 -7.38
N TYR A 480 1.15 6.71 -6.12
CA TYR A 480 0.25 7.79 -5.72
C TYR A 480 0.57 8.30 -4.31
N ARG A 481 0.08 9.51 -4.01
CA ARG A 481 0.21 10.12 -2.68
C ARG A 481 -0.73 9.45 -1.68
N THR A 482 -0.32 9.40 -0.41
CA THR A 482 -1.16 8.86 0.67
C THR A 482 -2.50 9.57 0.77
N SER A 483 -2.53 10.91 0.62
CA SER A 483 -3.75 11.71 0.59
C SER A 483 -4.71 11.32 -0.54
N SER A 484 -4.19 10.99 -1.72
CA SER A 484 -5.00 10.50 -2.85
C SER A 484 -5.71 9.19 -2.52
N PHE A 485 -5.03 8.29 -1.80
CA PHE A 485 -5.63 7.03 -1.35
C PHE A 485 -6.72 7.26 -0.29
N VAL A 486 -6.48 8.14 0.69
CA VAL A 486 -7.49 8.47 1.73
C VAL A 486 -8.75 9.04 1.08
N ILE A 487 -8.61 10.01 0.18
CA ILE A 487 -9.74 10.60 -0.56
C ILE A 487 -10.49 9.54 -1.37
N ALA A 488 -9.76 8.67 -2.08
CA ALA A 488 -10.38 7.62 -2.88
C ALA A 488 -11.11 6.56 -2.03
N SER A 489 -10.56 6.20 -0.88
CA SER A 489 -11.20 5.29 0.07
C SER A 489 -12.48 5.87 0.65
N SER A 490 -12.49 7.18 0.97
CA SER A 490 -13.70 7.88 1.40
C SER A 490 -14.74 7.98 0.27
N ALA A 491 -14.31 8.34 -0.94
CA ALA A 491 -15.19 8.42 -2.12
C ALA A 491 -15.88 7.08 -2.45
N LYS A 492 -15.19 5.95 -2.28
CA LYS A 492 -15.75 4.61 -2.45
C LYS A 492 -16.90 4.32 -1.48
N GLN A 493 -16.86 4.89 -0.28
CA GLN A 493 -17.89 4.66 0.74
C GLN A 493 -19.20 5.38 0.41
N ILE A 494 -19.16 6.51 -0.30
CA ILE A 494 -20.33 7.34 -0.59
C ILE A 494 -21.49 6.54 -1.21
N PRO A 495 -21.32 5.80 -2.34
CA PRO A 495 -22.43 5.06 -2.94
C PRO A 495 -22.96 3.93 -2.06
N ILE A 496 -22.09 3.28 -1.28
CA ILE A 496 -22.51 2.22 -0.36
C ILE A 496 -23.35 2.79 0.78
N ILE A 497 -22.86 3.86 1.41
CA ILE A 497 -23.54 4.51 2.53
C ILE A 497 -24.89 5.09 2.08
N LEU A 498 -24.93 5.72 0.90
CA LEU A 498 -26.17 6.25 0.34
C LEU A 498 -27.20 5.13 0.14
N MET A 499 -26.79 4.00 -0.39
CA MET A 499 -27.67 2.83 -0.55
C MET A 499 -28.16 2.30 0.81
N GLU A 500 -27.24 2.12 1.77
CA GLU A 500 -27.58 1.61 3.11
C GLU A 500 -28.55 2.55 3.84
N THR A 501 -28.29 3.85 3.84
CA THR A 501 -29.14 4.85 4.52
C THR A 501 -30.50 4.99 3.85
N LEU A 502 -30.57 4.99 2.52
CA LEU A 502 -31.84 5.05 1.81
C LEU A 502 -32.69 3.81 2.07
N LEU A 503 -32.12 2.61 2.02
CA LEU A 503 -32.88 1.38 2.26
C LEU A 503 -33.34 1.26 3.72
N PHE A 504 -32.38 1.31 4.65
CA PHE A 504 -32.64 1.14 6.07
C PHE A 504 -33.43 2.32 6.66
N GLY A 505 -32.96 3.55 6.40
CA GLY A 505 -33.58 4.75 6.95
C GLY A 505 -34.99 5.00 6.45
N SER A 506 -35.31 4.70 5.15
CA SER A 506 -36.65 4.87 4.64
C SER A 506 -37.65 3.89 5.25
N LEU A 507 -37.23 2.61 5.40
CA LEU A 507 -38.09 1.61 6.06
C LEU A 507 -38.40 1.99 7.49
N VAL A 508 -37.38 2.37 8.27
CA VAL A 508 -37.58 2.77 9.66
C VAL A 508 -38.44 4.05 9.74
N TYR A 509 -38.14 5.07 8.92
CA TYR A 509 -38.86 6.35 8.97
C TYR A 509 -40.37 6.19 8.77
N TRP A 510 -40.73 5.53 7.68
CA TRP A 510 -42.15 5.42 7.29
C TRP A 510 -42.91 4.33 8.05
N MET A 511 -42.29 3.21 8.39
CA MET A 511 -42.96 2.14 9.13
C MET A 511 -43.14 2.47 10.60
N CYS A 512 -42.18 3.15 11.23
CA CYS A 512 -42.28 3.49 12.64
C CYS A 512 -43.18 4.70 12.89
N GLY A 513 -43.47 5.55 11.90
CA GLY A 513 -44.38 6.68 12.04
C GLY A 513 -43.73 7.98 12.47
N PHE A 514 -42.51 8.27 11.99
CA PHE A 514 -41.91 9.61 12.13
C PHE A 514 -42.75 10.66 11.38
N VAL A 515 -42.56 11.94 11.68
CA VAL A 515 -43.31 13.05 11.10
C VAL A 515 -43.42 12.94 9.57
N ALA A 516 -44.66 12.92 9.06
CA ALA A 516 -44.97 12.74 7.62
C ALA A 516 -44.67 14.03 6.81
N SER A 517 -43.45 14.55 6.88
CA SER A 517 -42.96 15.73 6.16
C SER A 517 -41.80 15.36 5.26
N ALA A 518 -41.84 15.80 3.99
CA ALA A 518 -40.75 15.58 3.05
C ALA A 518 -39.43 16.26 3.54
N GLN A 519 -39.54 17.42 4.15
CA GLN A 519 -38.40 18.14 4.71
C GLN A 519 -37.74 17.35 5.85
N SER A 520 -38.53 16.87 6.81
CA SER A 520 -38.07 16.11 7.96
C SER A 520 -37.48 14.76 7.53
N TYR A 521 -38.06 14.10 6.53
CA TYR A 521 -37.50 12.88 5.94
C TYR A 521 -36.13 13.11 5.30
N ILE A 522 -35.97 14.16 4.48
CA ILE A 522 -34.70 14.47 3.83
C ILE A 522 -33.63 14.81 4.87
N LEU A 523 -33.96 15.61 5.88
CA LEU A 523 -33.03 15.94 6.97
C LEU A 523 -32.61 14.69 7.75
N TYR A 524 -33.55 13.80 8.06
CA TYR A 524 -33.25 12.52 8.69
C TYR A 524 -32.28 11.69 7.87
N GLN A 525 -32.50 11.55 6.55
CA GLN A 525 -31.58 10.83 5.65
C GLN A 525 -30.18 11.46 5.61
N ILE A 526 -30.10 12.79 5.60
CA ILE A 526 -28.81 13.52 5.65
C ILE A 526 -28.08 13.23 6.95
N VAL A 527 -28.77 13.26 8.10
CA VAL A 527 -28.15 12.94 9.39
C VAL A 527 -27.59 11.51 9.40
N LEU A 528 -28.39 10.53 8.95
CA LEU A 528 -27.96 9.14 8.88
C LEU A 528 -26.77 8.95 7.91
N PHE A 529 -26.77 9.63 6.78
CA PHE A 529 -25.66 9.61 5.83
C PHE A 529 -24.40 10.16 6.45
N LEU A 530 -24.47 11.32 7.08
CA LEU A 530 -23.30 11.98 7.70
C LEU A 530 -22.73 11.14 8.84
N VAL A 531 -23.55 10.65 9.77
CA VAL A 531 -23.05 9.85 10.89
C VAL A 531 -22.40 8.54 10.40
N ASN A 532 -22.96 7.94 9.37
CA ASN A 532 -22.43 6.73 8.76
C ASN A 532 -21.07 7.00 8.08
N MET A 533 -20.89 8.17 7.45
CA MET A 533 -19.60 8.63 6.93
C MET A 533 -18.57 8.85 8.04
N VAL A 534 -18.96 9.47 9.15
CA VAL A 534 -18.07 9.69 10.32
C VAL A 534 -17.57 8.35 10.87
N TYR A 535 -18.45 7.36 11.06
CA TYR A 535 -18.01 6.05 11.54
C TYR A 535 -17.16 5.29 10.54
N ALA A 536 -17.42 5.44 9.25
CA ALA A 536 -16.53 4.89 8.22
C ALA A 536 -15.12 5.49 8.31
N ALA A 537 -15.00 6.80 8.49
CA ALA A 537 -13.73 7.48 8.68
C ALA A 537 -13.05 7.08 10.02
N TRP A 538 -13.82 6.94 11.09
CA TRP A 538 -13.33 6.53 12.41
C TRP A 538 -12.70 5.13 12.37
N PHE A 539 -13.40 4.14 11.80
CA PHE A 539 -12.87 2.78 11.69
C PHE A 539 -11.74 2.66 10.68
N PHE A 540 -11.74 3.48 9.62
CA PHE A 540 -10.60 3.60 8.73
C PHE A 540 -9.36 4.11 9.47
N PHE A 541 -9.50 5.11 10.33
CA PHE A 541 -8.42 5.63 11.17
C PHE A 541 -7.89 4.55 12.11
N ILE A 542 -8.76 3.85 12.85
CA ILE A 542 -8.35 2.75 13.76
C ILE A 542 -7.60 1.67 13.00
N ALA A 543 -8.12 1.22 11.85
CA ALA A 543 -7.47 0.20 11.02
C ALA A 543 -6.10 0.67 10.47
N SER A 544 -5.93 1.98 10.24
CA SER A 544 -4.66 2.54 9.76
C SER A 544 -3.59 2.62 10.84
N VAL A 545 -3.97 2.87 12.09
CA VAL A 545 -3.04 3.03 13.23
C VAL A 545 -2.69 1.68 13.86
N CYS A 546 -3.63 0.74 13.91
CA CYS A 546 -3.42 -0.53 14.60
C CYS A 546 -2.53 -1.50 13.79
N PRO A 547 -1.64 -2.26 14.46
CA PRO A 547 -0.72 -3.18 13.79
C PRO A 547 -1.42 -4.38 13.16
N ASN A 548 -2.47 -4.91 13.78
CA ASN A 548 -3.19 -6.10 13.35
C ASN A 548 -4.65 -6.10 13.82
N ILE A 549 -5.44 -7.06 13.32
CA ILE A 549 -6.87 -7.19 13.61
C ILE A 549 -7.16 -7.46 15.09
N ASN A 550 -6.27 -8.20 15.79
CA ASN A 550 -6.45 -8.54 17.19
C ASN A 550 -6.35 -7.33 18.13
N VAL A 551 -5.70 -6.25 17.67
CA VAL A 551 -5.61 -4.98 18.39
C VAL A 551 -6.70 -4.02 17.90
N ALA A 552 -6.98 -3.99 16.59
CA ALA A 552 -7.93 -3.06 15.99
C ALA A 552 -9.39 -3.32 16.45
N ASN A 553 -9.83 -4.58 16.45
CA ASN A 553 -11.22 -4.91 16.81
C ASN A 553 -11.57 -4.54 18.27
N PRO A 554 -10.78 -4.90 19.30
CA PRO A 554 -11.08 -4.46 20.67
C PRO A 554 -11.11 -2.94 20.85
N ILE A 555 -10.18 -2.22 20.22
CA ILE A 555 -10.15 -0.75 20.27
C ILE A 555 -11.39 -0.17 19.58
N ALA A 556 -11.79 -0.71 18.44
CA ALA A 556 -12.97 -0.28 17.71
C ALA A 556 -14.25 -0.49 18.53
N LEU A 557 -14.43 -1.68 19.12
CA LEU A 557 -15.58 -2.00 19.95
C LEU A 557 -15.61 -1.16 21.22
N LEU A 558 -14.47 -0.98 21.90
CA LEU A 558 -14.39 -0.14 23.09
C LEU A 558 -14.72 1.33 22.76
N SER A 559 -14.18 1.87 21.66
CA SER A 559 -14.47 3.24 21.23
C SER A 559 -15.94 3.43 20.89
N LEU A 560 -16.55 2.46 20.20
CA LEU A 560 -17.98 2.50 19.88
C LEU A 560 -18.83 2.46 21.17
N LEU A 561 -18.54 1.53 22.08
CA LEU A 561 -19.22 1.40 23.36
C LEU A 561 -19.17 2.70 24.18
N LEU A 562 -18.00 3.33 24.25
CA LEU A 562 -17.85 4.60 24.96
C LEU A 562 -18.66 5.72 24.30
N LEU A 563 -18.56 5.88 22.98
CA LEU A 563 -19.26 6.92 22.24
C LEU A 563 -20.78 6.74 22.27
N SER A 564 -21.28 5.50 22.25
CA SER A 564 -22.72 5.21 22.33
C SER A 564 -23.26 5.35 23.74
N THR A 565 -22.54 4.87 24.76
CA THR A 565 -22.98 4.95 26.17
C THR A 565 -23.12 6.40 26.65
N PHE A 566 -22.17 7.27 26.29
CA PHE A 566 -22.18 8.68 26.65
C PHE A 566 -22.85 9.58 25.60
N SER A 567 -23.81 9.04 24.85
CA SER A 567 -24.52 9.78 23.79
C SER A 567 -25.67 10.68 24.28
N GLY A 568 -26.01 10.62 25.56
CA GLY A 568 -27.12 11.38 26.13
C GLY A 568 -28.47 10.64 26.22
N PHE A 569 -28.53 9.41 25.65
CA PHE A 569 -29.73 8.55 25.74
C PHE A 569 -29.63 7.53 26.89
N LEU A 570 -28.57 6.70 26.93
CA LEU A 570 -28.38 5.70 28.01
C LEU A 570 -28.03 6.39 29.34
N ILE A 571 -27.17 7.39 29.29
CA ILE A 571 -26.81 8.26 30.40
C ILE A 571 -27.16 9.67 29.95
N THR A 572 -28.15 10.30 30.61
CA THR A 572 -28.56 11.67 30.30
C THR A 572 -27.40 12.64 30.56
N LYS A 573 -27.31 13.71 29.77
CA LYS A 573 -26.23 14.69 29.83
C LYS A 573 -25.94 15.19 31.24
N ASP A 574 -26.99 15.47 32.02
CA ASP A 574 -26.87 16.00 33.39
C ASP A 574 -26.36 14.99 34.41
N SER A 575 -26.47 13.69 34.10
CA SER A 575 -25.95 12.58 34.90
C SER A 575 -24.51 12.21 34.59
N ILE A 576 -23.92 12.75 33.49
CA ILE A 576 -22.53 12.48 33.12
C ILE A 576 -21.58 13.26 34.04
N PRO A 577 -20.63 12.58 34.73
CA PRO A 577 -19.62 13.27 35.53
C PRO A 577 -18.82 14.28 34.70
N VAL A 578 -18.48 15.43 35.30
CA VAL A 578 -17.80 16.55 34.62
C VAL A 578 -16.52 16.11 33.89
N TYR A 579 -15.75 15.19 34.49
CA TYR A 579 -14.49 14.68 33.88
C TYR A 579 -14.70 13.77 32.69
N LEU A 580 -15.93 13.27 32.42
CA LEU A 580 -16.29 12.47 31.25
C LEU A 580 -17.16 13.24 30.24
N SER A 581 -17.59 14.46 30.57
CA SER A 581 -18.49 15.25 29.70
C SER A 581 -17.91 15.57 28.34
N TRP A 582 -16.58 15.55 28.19
CA TRP A 582 -15.92 15.71 26.89
C TRP A 582 -16.25 14.57 25.90
N ILE A 583 -16.51 13.32 26.40
CA ILE A 583 -16.89 12.19 25.53
C ILE A 583 -18.23 12.46 24.84
N TYR A 584 -19.19 13.03 25.59
CA TYR A 584 -20.49 13.43 25.06
C TYR A 584 -20.33 14.42 23.89
N TRP A 585 -19.52 15.47 24.08
CA TRP A 585 -19.35 16.51 23.07
C TRP A 585 -18.62 16.06 21.80
N ILE A 586 -17.74 15.07 21.87
CA ILE A 586 -17.05 14.50 20.70
C ILE A 586 -17.82 13.31 20.10
N SER A 587 -18.90 12.83 20.74
CA SER A 587 -19.63 11.64 20.29
C SER A 587 -20.50 11.94 19.06
N PRO A 588 -20.23 11.32 17.89
CA PRO A 588 -21.13 11.44 16.74
C PRO A 588 -22.55 10.92 17.03
N HIS A 589 -22.69 9.93 17.94
CA HIS A 589 -24.00 9.46 18.40
C HIS A 589 -24.81 10.57 19.04
N ALA A 590 -24.22 11.34 19.97
CA ALA A 590 -24.92 12.42 20.65
C ALA A 590 -25.48 13.44 19.66
N TRP A 591 -24.65 13.88 18.72
CA TRP A 591 -25.05 14.86 17.72
C TRP A 591 -26.10 14.32 16.75
N ALA A 592 -26.00 13.03 16.35
CA ALA A 592 -26.97 12.41 15.48
C ALA A 592 -28.34 12.23 16.17
N ILE A 593 -28.36 11.76 17.42
CA ILE A 593 -29.58 11.60 18.21
C ILE A 593 -30.25 12.96 18.43
N HIS A 594 -29.48 14.00 18.77
CA HIS A 594 -30.00 15.37 18.89
C HIS A 594 -30.65 15.85 17.59
N ALA A 595 -29.97 15.63 16.45
CA ALA A 595 -30.49 16.07 15.17
C ALA A 595 -31.81 15.36 14.83
N VAL A 596 -31.88 14.04 15.07
CA VAL A 596 -33.11 13.26 14.83
C VAL A 596 -34.23 13.69 15.77
N ALA A 597 -33.93 13.89 17.06
CA ALA A 597 -34.92 14.32 18.06
C ALA A 597 -35.47 15.72 17.76
N VAL A 598 -34.59 16.68 17.47
CA VAL A 598 -35.00 18.05 17.11
C VAL A 598 -35.80 18.04 15.79
N ASN A 599 -35.39 17.23 14.81
CA ASN A 599 -36.13 17.07 13.54
C ASN A 599 -37.54 16.51 13.75
N GLN A 600 -37.74 15.61 14.74
CA GLN A 600 -39.03 15.06 15.10
C GLN A 600 -39.89 16.07 15.88
N TYR A 601 -39.45 16.50 17.04
CA TYR A 601 -40.23 17.25 18.01
C TYR A 601 -40.32 18.78 17.80
N ARG A 602 -39.55 19.34 16.87
CA ARG A 602 -39.64 20.76 16.45
C ARG A 602 -40.33 20.92 15.08
N ASP A 603 -41.06 19.91 14.62
CA ASP A 603 -42.02 20.07 13.52
C ASP A 603 -43.23 20.87 14.01
N SER A 604 -43.90 21.58 13.08
CA SER A 604 -45.06 22.43 13.40
C SER A 604 -46.22 21.67 14.03
N SER A 605 -46.32 20.37 13.85
CA SER A 605 -47.34 19.50 14.46
C SER A 605 -47.21 19.40 16.00
N PHE A 606 -46.00 19.62 16.55
CA PHE A 606 -45.73 19.56 17.98
C PHE A 606 -45.56 20.95 18.66
N ASP A 607 -45.67 22.03 17.93
CA ASP A 607 -45.66 23.40 18.44
C ASP A 607 -47.06 23.78 19.02
N THR A 608 -47.63 22.90 19.85
CA THR A 608 -48.94 23.06 20.49
C THR A 608 -48.81 23.04 22.00
N CYS A 609 -49.74 23.78 22.68
CA CYS A 609 -49.83 23.74 24.13
C CYS A 609 -50.66 22.59 24.66
N VAL A 610 -51.77 22.28 23.97
CA VAL A 610 -52.67 21.17 24.34
C VAL A 610 -52.50 20.02 23.35
N TYR A 611 -52.20 18.84 23.88
CA TYR A 611 -52.05 17.62 23.13
C TYR A 611 -52.48 16.45 24.01
N ASP A 612 -53.37 15.58 23.50
CA ASP A 612 -53.91 14.39 24.19
C ASP A 612 -54.43 14.71 25.63
N ASP A 613 -55.28 15.74 25.73
CA ASP A 613 -55.92 16.24 26.96
C ASP A 613 -54.96 16.79 28.04
N ILE A 614 -53.68 16.97 27.75
CA ILE A 614 -52.67 17.59 28.65
C ILE A 614 -52.35 18.97 28.10
N ASP A 615 -52.42 20.00 28.97
CA ASP A 615 -51.95 21.37 28.69
C ASP A 615 -50.50 21.56 29.18
N TYR A 616 -49.55 21.30 28.27
CA TYR A 616 -48.10 21.39 28.53
C TYR A 616 -47.64 22.84 28.87
N CYS A 617 -48.32 23.85 28.31
CA CYS A 617 -47.98 25.24 28.62
C CYS A 617 -48.41 25.63 30.02
N ALA A 618 -49.57 25.14 30.50
CA ALA A 618 -50.06 25.41 31.85
C ALA A 618 -49.28 24.59 32.91
N GLU A 619 -48.97 23.32 32.60
CA GLU A 619 -48.34 22.40 33.57
C GLU A 619 -46.82 22.53 33.62
N TYR A 620 -46.13 22.69 32.46
CA TYR A 620 -44.67 22.68 32.35
C TYR A 620 -44.09 24.01 31.85
N GLY A 621 -44.90 24.97 31.46
CA GLY A 621 -44.46 26.30 31.00
C GLY A 621 -43.79 26.28 29.60
N MET A 622 -43.96 25.22 28.81
CA MET A 622 -43.39 25.07 27.49
C MET A 622 -44.31 24.27 26.57
N GLN A 623 -44.09 24.35 25.23
CA GLN A 623 -44.84 23.59 24.25
C GLN A 623 -44.54 22.09 24.33
N MET A 624 -45.44 21.23 23.86
CA MET A 624 -45.32 19.77 23.93
C MET A 624 -43.98 19.29 23.34
N GLY A 625 -43.61 19.73 22.13
CA GLY A 625 -42.33 19.32 21.50
C GLY A 625 -41.10 19.75 22.30
N GLU A 626 -41.11 20.93 22.93
CA GLU A 626 -40.04 21.40 23.81
C GLU A 626 -39.93 20.57 25.09
N TYR A 627 -41.07 20.20 25.68
CA TYR A 627 -41.10 19.32 26.83
C TYR A 627 -40.47 17.97 26.55
N MET A 628 -40.81 17.33 25.43
CA MET A 628 -40.27 16.02 25.05
C MET A 628 -38.76 16.06 24.87
N LEU A 629 -38.21 17.14 24.30
CA LEU A 629 -36.75 17.33 24.19
C LEU A 629 -36.09 17.56 25.54
N SER A 630 -36.73 18.34 26.44
CA SER A 630 -36.21 18.68 27.78
C SER A 630 -36.03 17.44 28.67
N VAL A 631 -36.88 16.42 28.56
CA VAL A 631 -36.81 15.15 29.31
C VAL A 631 -35.44 14.47 29.16
N TYR A 632 -34.80 14.59 27.97
CA TYR A 632 -33.48 14.01 27.69
C TYR A 632 -32.35 15.03 27.71
N GLY A 633 -32.63 16.28 28.15
CA GLY A 633 -31.62 17.36 28.14
C GLY A 633 -31.16 17.74 26.71
N VAL A 634 -32.01 17.48 25.72
CA VAL A 634 -31.74 17.89 24.33
C VAL A 634 -32.08 19.37 24.20
N PRO A 635 -31.22 20.19 23.60
CA PRO A 635 -31.51 21.61 23.37
C PRO A 635 -32.76 21.81 22.52
N THR A 636 -33.65 22.71 22.93
CA THR A 636 -34.98 22.90 22.32
C THR A 636 -34.96 23.77 21.06
N ASP A 637 -33.92 24.56 20.83
CA ASP A 637 -33.82 25.46 19.69
C ASP A 637 -33.53 24.70 18.35
N LYS A 638 -34.27 25.02 17.30
CA LYS A 638 -34.05 24.49 15.92
C LYS A 638 -32.63 24.73 15.40
N TYR A 639 -31.92 25.71 15.93
CA TYR A 639 -30.52 25.99 15.63
C TYR A 639 -29.61 24.79 15.88
N TRP A 640 -29.87 23.95 16.87
CA TRP A 640 -29.06 22.80 17.22
C TRP A 640 -29.08 21.68 16.13
N LEU A 641 -30.12 21.62 15.32
CA LEU A 641 -30.13 20.75 14.14
C LEU A 641 -28.99 21.11 13.18
N TRP A 642 -28.82 22.41 12.92
CA TRP A 642 -27.77 22.88 12.02
C TRP A 642 -26.37 22.71 12.64
N CYS A 643 -26.23 22.94 13.95
CA CYS A 643 -24.97 22.65 14.66
C CYS A 643 -24.60 21.18 14.56
N SER A 644 -25.57 20.26 14.70
CA SER A 644 -25.34 18.83 14.58
C SER A 644 -24.92 18.44 13.15
N LEU A 645 -25.57 18.99 12.13
CA LEU A 645 -25.22 18.74 10.73
C LEU A 645 -23.79 19.26 10.42
N VAL A 646 -23.45 20.45 10.89
CA VAL A 646 -22.09 21.00 10.71
C VAL A 646 -21.04 20.15 11.42
N PHE A 647 -21.29 19.73 12.66
CA PHE A 647 -20.37 18.86 13.40
C PHE A 647 -20.16 17.50 12.70
N LEU A 648 -21.23 16.88 12.22
CA LEU A 648 -21.15 15.59 11.52
C LEU A 648 -20.50 15.72 10.12
N ALA A 649 -20.58 16.89 9.49
CA ALA A 649 -19.96 17.14 8.19
C ALA A 649 -18.47 17.52 8.29
N ALA A 650 -18.03 18.06 9.44
CA ALA A 650 -16.65 18.48 9.70
C ALA A 650 -15.73 17.30 10.05
#